data_03170144f2a72d6f9cf26c158c22bb93
#
_entry.id   03170144f2a72d6f9cf26c158c22bb93
#
_cell.length_a   1.000
_cell.length_b   1.000
_cell.length_c   1.000
_cell.angle_alpha   90.00
_cell.angle_beta   90.00
_cell.angle_gamma   90.00
#
_symmetry.space_group_name_H-M   'P 1'
#
loop_
_entity.id
_entity.type
_entity.pdbx_description
1 polymer ?
#
loop_
_entity_poly.entity_id
_entity_poly.type
_entity_poly.pdbx_seq_one_letter_code
_entity_poly.pdbx_strand_id
1 'polypeptide(L)'
;MPKLAFIFLCLLAFSLASPPSVVAQTDDSQVKIDEIVVTGNKRVAAGTVLSYLPVRVGDRVTRGSLSIALERLFETELFNDIDIALDGAVLTVSVVENPIINRVNIEGNDALSDERLLEVLDIQPRRVYTRRLALEATQRLIEIYQASGRYAAVVEPQIIELDENRVDLAFVVDEGPLIKISKITFTGNERFSDNALKRTISSRERKWFAIFSTSDKYDEARLDYDIRLLRQFYLSRGYADIEVTRAQGGLLPDRTGFAVNFLLEEGQRYKVNKVNVSSEIENVDTDELATMFVFGDDGWYDVRALEQGLLDLTNKLGSLGYAFVNVDPEVLTDPESAMLDINVSVGKARKNFIERIEIVNNVRTKDSVIRREFELVEGDAFNQVKLDESIRNVRNLGFFSDVSVRNLVGSSDEQTITEMTVEEQSTGELSIGVGYSSLEKTSVSFGIDERNFLGSGRALALSLDFSQSRSNFRVGVAEPYLFGRNLTGRAGLFNQRTKQSSVTINKTGFDLGISFDAAKDYYHGVGYELSQSKTTEKSTTATSITGENGAQILTSAASYTVGQDRLDNRFDPTEGTLLELRQELAGIGGDAKYYKVTGRAAYYKPINFNTFFFGVKGRASKVIGLGEKVTQSQRFFLGGSDVRGFAVSGIGPRDTGSKAAVGGNTLLTGTVEVVSRLGLSKDLNMRWTLFSDFGSVWDTDYPSGVTGASDKSIRTSVGVGLLWDTVLGPLSFYWANPTSKKSYDKTKTFQFAIGTRL
;
A
#
# COMPACT_ATOMS: atom_id res chain seq x y z
N MET A 1 -62.33 -25.41 -16.24
CA MET A 1 -63.78 -25.36 -16.08
C MET A 1 -64.10 -24.55 -14.83
N PRO A 2 -65.08 -23.68 -14.85
CA PRO A 2 -65.15 -22.37 -15.48
C PRO A 2 -65.38 -21.26 -14.46
N LYS A 3 -65.05 -20.01 -14.76
CA LYS A 3 -65.83 -18.79 -14.47
C LYS A 3 -65.06 -17.55 -14.94
N LEU A 4 -64.95 -17.46 -16.28
CA LEU A 4 -64.89 -16.12 -16.91
C LEU A 4 -66.34 -15.74 -17.18
N ALA A 5 -66.59 -14.45 -17.13
CA ALA A 5 -67.82 -13.75 -17.49
C ALA A 5 -68.45 -13.09 -16.25
N PHE A 6 -68.06 -11.83 -16.02
CA PHE A 6 -68.97 -10.76 -15.56
C PHE A 6 -68.13 -9.51 -15.28
N ILE A 7 -67.63 -8.81 -16.30
CA ILE A 7 -67.26 -7.37 -16.26
C ILE A 7 -67.14 -6.94 -17.75
N PHE A 8 -68.21 -6.87 -18.46
CA PHE A 8 -68.28 -6.17 -19.75
C PHE A 8 -69.76 -5.80 -19.99
N LEU A 9 -70.30 -4.90 -19.17
CA LEU A 9 -71.54 -4.19 -19.52
C LEU A 9 -71.80 -3.04 -18.51
N CYS A 10 -71.03 -1.96 -18.56
CA CYS A 10 -71.40 -0.64 -18.01
C CYS A 10 -70.51 0.46 -18.63
N LEU A 11 -70.46 0.46 -19.98
CA LEU A 11 -69.86 1.53 -20.76
C LEU A 11 -70.76 1.86 -21.96
N LEU A 12 -71.92 2.42 -21.67
CA LEU A 12 -72.74 3.10 -22.68
C LEU A 12 -73.97 3.71 -22.03
N ALA A 13 -73.85 4.84 -21.34
CA ALA A 13 -74.88 5.82 -21.10
C ALA A 13 -74.38 6.94 -20.17
N PHE A 14 -73.51 7.80 -20.67
CA PHE A 14 -73.37 9.16 -20.13
C PHE A 14 -72.81 10.05 -21.24
N SER A 15 -73.65 10.31 -22.27
CA SER A 15 -73.44 11.40 -23.18
C SER A 15 -74.43 12.52 -22.81
N LEU A 16 -73.93 13.75 -22.81
CA LEU A 16 -74.67 14.99 -22.77
C LEU A 16 -75.14 15.51 -21.37
N ALA A 17 -74.16 16.05 -20.64
CA ALA A 17 -74.41 17.31 -19.89
C ALA A 17 -73.03 18.01 -19.75
N SER A 18 -72.74 18.95 -20.64
CA SER A 18 -71.64 19.88 -20.45
C SER A 18 -71.95 20.75 -19.25
N PRO A 19 -71.13 20.83 -18.20
CA PRO A 19 -71.29 21.87 -17.22
C PRO A 19 -70.97 23.23 -17.86
N PRO A 20 -71.62 24.30 -17.50
CA PRO A 20 -71.32 25.63 -17.98
C PRO A 20 -69.86 25.95 -17.58
N SER A 21 -69.08 26.38 -18.58
CA SER A 21 -67.77 26.96 -18.36
C SER A 21 -67.91 28.14 -17.42
N VAL A 22 -67.56 27.94 -16.14
CA VAL A 22 -67.25 29.06 -15.29
C VAL A 22 -65.97 29.63 -15.80
N VAL A 23 -66.05 30.61 -16.67
CA VAL A 23 -64.96 31.52 -16.97
C VAL A 23 -64.68 32.19 -15.65
N ALA A 24 -63.65 31.73 -14.95
CA ALA A 24 -63.06 32.51 -13.87
C ALA A 24 -62.56 33.79 -14.56
N GLN A 25 -63.32 34.85 -14.45
CA GLN A 25 -62.82 36.17 -14.71
C GLN A 25 -61.60 36.34 -13.79
N THR A 26 -60.39 36.17 -14.38
CA THR A 26 -59.18 36.73 -13.79
C THR A 26 -59.39 38.24 -13.83
N ASP A 27 -59.77 38.75 -12.66
CA ASP A 27 -59.79 40.19 -12.41
C ASP A 27 -58.30 40.63 -12.41
N ASP A 28 -57.81 40.90 -13.60
CA ASP A 28 -56.43 41.36 -13.88
C ASP A 28 -56.43 42.92 -13.74
N SER A 29 -57.09 43.39 -12.68
CA SER A 29 -57.07 44.79 -12.33
C SER A 29 -55.62 45.19 -11.97
N GLN A 30 -55.02 45.92 -12.88
CA GLN A 30 -53.71 46.51 -12.67
C GLN A 30 -53.84 47.64 -11.63
N VAL A 31 -53.28 47.48 -10.48
CA VAL A 31 -53.21 48.51 -9.45
C VAL A 31 -51.85 49.19 -9.50
N LYS A 32 -51.80 50.50 -9.53
CA LYS A 32 -50.55 51.27 -9.43
C LYS A 32 -50.11 51.36 -7.98
N ILE A 33 -48.87 51.04 -7.72
CA ILE A 33 -48.27 51.12 -6.37
C ILE A 33 -47.81 52.56 -6.10
N ASP A 34 -48.34 53.18 -5.06
CA ASP A 34 -47.90 54.48 -4.58
C ASP A 34 -46.91 54.37 -3.42
N GLU A 35 -46.94 53.27 -2.66
CA GLU A 35 -46.03 53.02 -1.52
C GLU A 35 -45.77 51.52 -1.37
N ILE A 36 -44.57 51.16 -0.94
CA ILE A 36 -44.19 49.79 -0.52
C ILE A 36 -43.76 49.82 0.92
N VAL A 37 -44.46 49.12 1.80
CA VAL A 37 -44.15 49.03 3.23
C VAL A 37 -43.60 47.63 3.52
N VAL A 38 -42.41 47.55 4.11
CA VAL A 38 -41.81 46.29 4.59
C VAL A 38 -42.02 46.22 6.11
N THR A 39 -42.57 45.10 6.58
CA THR A 39 -42.83 44.85 8.01
C THR A 39 -42.27 43.50 8.44
N GLY A 40 -41.98 43.35 9.73
CA GLY A 40 -41.46 42.08 10.28
C GLY A 40 -39.95 41.86 10.12
N ASN A 41 -39.28 42.69 9.35
CA ASN A 41 -37.81 42.64 9.20
C ASN A 41 -37.14 43.14 10.49
N LYS A 42 -36.14 42.38 10.97
CA LYS A 42 -35.35 42.70 12.18
C LYS A 42 -33.87 42.91 11.84
N ARG A 43 -33.28 41.98 11.15
CA ARG A 43 -31.89 41.96 10.77
C ARG A 43 -31.67 42.39 9.31
N VAL A 44 -32.56 42.00 8.45
CA VAL A 44 -32.51 42.35 7.02
C VAL A 44 -33.06 43.76 6.84
N ALA A 45 -32.25 44.67 6.32
CA ALA A 45 -32.74 46.04 6.09
C ALA A 45 -33.90 46.06 5.07
N ALA A 46 -34.91 46.90 5.30
CA ALA A 46 -36.03 47.05 4.37
C ALA A 46 -35.57 47.32 2.93
N GLY A 47 -34.49 48.10 2.75
CA GLY A 47 -33.90 48.35 1.44
C GLY A 47 -33.37 47.09 0.74
N THR A 48 -32.89 46.09 1.48
CA THR A 48 -32.48 44.80 0.97
C THR A 48 -33.67 43.99 0.48
N VAL A 49 -34.75 43.96 1.24
CA VAL A 49 -36.03 43.31 0.82
C VAL A 49 -36.54 43.95 -0.46
N LEU A 50 -36.54 45.27 -0.54
CA LEU A 50 -36.97 46.02 -1.72
C LEU A 50 -36.07 45.75 -2.95
N SER A 51 -34.79 45.50 -2.76
CA SER A 51 -33.87 45.21 -3.87
C SER A 51 -34.14 43.89 -4.56
N TYR A 52 -34.71 42.91 -3.87
CA TYR A 52 -35.10 41.60 -4.44
C TYR A 52 -36.49 41.60 -5.04
N LEU A 53 -37.33 42.64 -4.75
CA LEU A 53 -38.64 42.76 -5.35
C LEU A 53 -38.51 43.20 -6.84
N PRO A 54 -39.17 42.49 -7.78
CA PRO A 54 -39.21 42.87 -9.18
C PRO A 54 -40.18 44.04 -9.47
N VAL A 55 -40.74 44.66 -8.41
CA VAL A 55 -41.77 45.75 -8.45
C VAL A 55 -41.24 46.97 -7.70
N ARG A 56 -41.51 48.14 -8.20
CA ARG A 56 -41.13 49.43 -7.62
C ARG A 56 -42.36 50.37 -7.45
N VAL A 57 -42.18 51.37 -6.62
CA VAL A 57 -43.16 52.47 -6.49
C VAL A 57 -43.36 53.13 -7.83
N GLY A 58 -44.62 53.22 -8.29
CA GLY A 58 -45.03 53.71 -9.60
C GLY A 58 -45.36 52.62 -10.59
N ASP A 59 -44.99 51.38 -10.36
CA ASP A 59 -45.30 50.23 -11.23
C ASP A 59 -46.77 49.82 -11.12
N ARG A 60 -47.29 49.21 -12.20
CA ARG A 60 -48.59 48.56 -12.22
C ARG A 60 -48.46 47.07 -11.93
N VAL A 61 -49.06 46.55 -10.93
CA VAL A 61 -48.97 45.17 -10.51
C VAL A 61 -50.24 44.38 -10.78
N THR A 62 -50.06 43.13 -11.16
CA THR A 62 -51.08 42.10 -11.27
C THR A 62 -50.85 41.03 -10.21
N ARG A 63 -51.82 40.15 -9.94
CA ARG A 63 -51.63 39.00 -9.07
C ARG A 63 -50.42 38.12 -9.51
N GLY A 64 -50.21 37.97 -10.78
CA GLY A 64 -49.08 37.23 -11.33
C GLY A 64 -47.74 37.87 -11.00
N SER A 65 -47.63 39.20 -11.06
CA SER A 65 -46.37 39.89 -10.70
C SER A 65 -46.08 39.82 -9.18
N LEU A 66 -47.11 39.79 -8.35
CA LEU A 66 -46.96 39.60 -6.89
C LEU A 66 -46.51 38.16 -6.57
N SER A 67 -47.03 37.15 -7.31
CA SER A 67 -46.53 35.76 -7.16
C SER A 67 -45.05 35.61 -7.51
N ILE A 68 -44.61 36.27 -8.60
CA ILE A 68 -43.19 36.31 -8.97
C ILE A 68 -42.36 37.02 -7.91
N ALA A 69 -42.88 38.10 -7.33
CA ALA A 69 -42.22 38.82 -6.23
C ALA A 69 -42.08 37.95 -4.98
N LEU A 70 -43.09 37.20 -4.66
CA LEU A 70 -43.08 36.22 -3.53
C LEU A 70 -42.02 35.12 -3.77
N GLU A 71 -42.02 34.52 -4.97
CA GLU A 71 -41.07 33.46 -5.36
C GLU A 71 -39.63 33.95 -5.26
N ARG A 72 -39.30 35.12 -5.83
CA ARG A 72 -37.97 35.70 -5.74
C ARG A 72 -37.49 35.98 -4.33
N LEU A 73 -38.37 36.43 -3.44
CA LEU A 73 -38.03 36.63 -2.05
C LEU A 73 -37.77 35.29 -1.32
N PHE A 74 -38.54 34.24 -1.62
CA PHE A 74 -38.29 32.89 -1.10
C PHE A 74 -36.99 32.30 -1.62
N GLU A 75 -36.67 32.53 -2.89
CA GLU A 75 -35.40 32.09 -3.48
C GLU A 75 -34.14 32.65 -2.77
N THR A 76 -34.29 33.79 -2.06
CA THR A 76 -33.16 34.35 -1.29
C THR A 76 -32.81 33.54 -0.06
N GLU A 77 -33.71 32.63 0.38
CA GLU A 77 -33.58 31.83 1.60
C GLU A 77 -33.42 32.64 2.90
N LEU A 78 -33.62 33.96 2.84
CA LEU A 78 -33.53 34.84 4.03
C LEU A 78 -34.77 34.79 4.92
N PHE A 79 -35.88 34.33 4.39
CA PHE A 79 -37.19 34.42 5.06
C PHE A 79 -37.80 33.03 5.21
N ASN A 80 -38.41 32.81 6.39
CA ASN A 80 -39.17 31.61 6.73
C ASN A 80 -40.61 31.71 6.23
N ASP A 81 -41.17 32.92 6.27
CA ASP A 81 -42.52 33.21 5.79
C ASP A 81 -42.56 34.60 5.15
N ILE A 82 -43.35 34.75 4.13
CA ILE A 82 -43.53 35.99 3.39
C ILE A 82 -45.00 36.12 3.00
N ASP A 83 -45.61 37.20 3.41
CA ASP A 83 -46.94 37.58 2.97
C ASP A 83 -46.91 38.92 2.22
N ILE A 84 -47.50 38.94 1.05
CA ILE A 84 -47.59 40.13 0.23
C ILE A 84 -49.06 40.51 0.04
N ALA A 85 -49.46 41.57 0.74
CA ALA A 85 -50.82 42.11 0.68
C ALA A 85 -50.83 43.44 -0.06
N LEU A 86 -51.84 43.62 -0.91
CA LEU A 86 -52.10 44.88 -1.60
C LEU A 86 -53.42 45.49 -1.05
N ASP A 87 -53.29 46.60 -0.34
CA ASP A 87 -54.42 47.34 0.16
C ASP A 87 -54.50 48.71 -0.52
N GLY A 88 -55.44 48.79 -1.49
CA GLY A 88 -55.53 49.96 -2.34
C GLY A 88 -54.25 50.13 -3.20
N ALA A 89 -53.51 51.23 -3.01
CA ALA A 89 -52.27 51.54 -3.73
C ALA A 89 -51.00 51.25 -2.87
N VAL A 90 -51.16 50.67 -1.67
CA VAL A 90 -50.04 50.32 -0.76
C VAL A 90 -49.74 48.82 -0.82
N LEU A 91 -48.55 48.49 -1.19
CA LEU A 91 -48.02 47.11 -1.16
C LEU A 91 -47.34 46.83 0.19
N THR A 92 -47.94 46.01 1.01
CA THR A 92 -47.36 45.60 2.29
C THR A 92 -46.67 44.24 2.13
N VAL A 93 -45.36 44.20 2.38
CA VAL A 93 -44.54 42.97 2.38
C VAL A 93 -44.17 42.63 3.81
N SER A 94 -44.86 41.64 4.36
CA SER A 94 -44.62 41.13 5.72
C SER A 94 -43.67 39.96 5.65
N VAL A 95 -42.55 40.02 6.34
CA VAL A 95 -41.53 38.98 6.28
C VAL A 95 -41.24 38.42 7.68
N VAL A 96 -41.02 37.13 7.74
CA VAL A 96 -40.48 36.46 8.93
C VAL A 96 -39.10 35.94 8.58
N GLU A 97 -38.06 36.50 9.18
CA GLU A 97 -36.69 36.15 8.85
C GLU A 97 -36.31 34.74 9.34
N ASN A 98 -35.58 33.98 8.47
CA ASN A 98 -34.94 32.77 8.90
C ASN A 98 -33.90 33.06 10.00
N PRO A 99 -33.80 32.21 11.03
CA PRO A 99 -32.84 32.39 12.10
C PRO A 99 -31.40 32.13 11.59
N ILE A 100 -30.43 32.60 12.37
CA ILE A 100 -28.99 32.37 12.09
C ILE A 100 -28.50 31.21 12.94
N ILE A 101 -27.71 30.32 12.34
CA ILE A 101 -27.04 29.24 13.05
C ILE A 101 -25.95 29.84 13.95
N ASN A 102 -26.13 29.69 15.27
CA ASN A 102 -25.14 30.07 16.26
C ASN A 102 -24.04 29.03 16.38
N ARG A 103 -24.37 27.75 16.48
CA ARG A 103 -23.43 26.62 16.46
C ARG A 103 -24.12 25.37 15.91
N VAL A 104 -23.24 24.42 15.45
CA VAL A 104 -23.65 23.08 15.03
C VAL A 104 -23.05 22.08 16.00
N ASN A 105 -23.85 21.20 16.54
CA ASN A 105 -23.46 20.11 17.43
C ASN A 105 -23.87 18.77 16.79
N ILE A 106 -23.07 17.71 17.06
CA ILE A 106 -23.44 16.35 16.70
C ILE A 106 -23.41 15.54 17.99
N GLU A 107 -24.43 14.73 18.23
CA GLU A 107 -24.57 13.93 19.45
C GLU A 107 -24.85 12.48 19.09
N GLY A 108 -24.27 11.53 19.83
CA GLY A 108 -24.44 10.09 19.61
C GLY A 108 -23.51 9.49 18.55
N ASN A 109 -22.47 10.21 18.14
CA ASN A 109 -21.50 9.82 17.11
C ASN A 109 -20.24 9.15 17.70
N ASP A 110 -20.40 8.01 18.36
CA ASP A 110 -19.31 7.31 19.04
C ASP A 110 -18.23 6.74 18.06
N ALA A 111 -18.61 6.44 16.83
CA ALA A 111 -17.71 5.81 15.84
C ALA A 111 -16.93 6.79 14.95
N LEU A 112 -17.42 8.01 14.80
CA LEU A 112 -16.82 9.05 13.97
C LEU A 112 -16.65 10.32 14.79
N SER A 113 -15.50 10.99 14.67
CA SER A 113 -15.27 12.22 15.45
C SER A 113 -16.05 13.41 14.89
N ASP A 114 -16.39 14.33 15.78
CA ASP A 114 -17.11 15.59 15.45
C ASP A 114 -16.38 16.36 14.37
N GLU A 115 -15.04 16.45 14.44
CA GLU A 115 -14.24 17.22 13.48
C GLU A 115 -14.45 16.72 12.06
N ARG A 116 -14.44 15.38 11.89
CA ARG A 116 -14.62 14.75 10.57
C ARG A 116 -16.04 14.94 10.03
N LEU A 117 -17.03 14.86 10.89
CA LEU A 117 -18.43 15.03 10.51
C LEU A 117 -18.74 16.48 10.17
N LEU A 118 -18.24 17.44 10.97
CA LEU A 118 -18.43 18.87 10.75
C LEU A 118 -17.71 19.36 9.47
N GLU A 119 -16.53 18.80 9.16
CA GLU A 119 -15.79 19.12 7.91
C GLU A 119 -16.62 18.78 6.66
N VAL A 120 -17.32 17.65 6.68
CA VAL A 120 -18.14 17.21 5.52
C VAL A 120 -19.47 17.97 5.44
N LEU A 121 -20.02 18.41 6.55
CA LEU A 121 -21.27 19.17 6.55
C LEU A 121 -21.13 20.53 5.89
N ASP A 122 -19.94 21.13 5.94
CA ASP A 122 -19.69 22.50 5.41
C ASP A 122 -20.71 23.54 5.90
N ILE A 123 -21.19 23.38 7.13
CA ILE A 123 -22.11 24.34 7.77
C ILE A 123 -21.32 25.20 8.75
N GLN A 124 -21.12 26.47 8.37
CA GLN A 124 -20.38 27.40 9.22
C GLN A 124 -21.34 28.15 10.16
N PRO A 125 -20.94 28.47 11.38
CA PRO A 125 -21.67 29.41 12.25
C PRO A 125 -21.93 30.75 11.55
N ARG A 126 -23.02 31.40 11.87
CA ARG A 126 -23.54 32.64 11.27
C ARG A 126 -24.19 32.50 9.89
N ARG A 127 -24.34 31.30 9.36
CA ARG A 127 -25.11 31.02 8.15
C ARG A 127 -26.61 31.06 8.48
N VAL A 128 -27.42 31.47 7.52
CA VAL A 128 -28.89 31.44 7.66
C VAL A 128 -29.36 29.98 7.72
N TYR A 129 -30.16 29.67 8.72
CA TYR A 129 -30.80 28.36 8.85
C TYR A 129 -31.98 28.25 7.89
N THR A 130 -32.02 27.18 7.11
CA THR A 130 -33.20 26.75 6.36
C THR A 130 -33.48 25.28 6.62
N ARG A 131 -34.76 24.89 6.55
CA ARG A 131 -35.14 23.49 6.69
C ARG A 131 -34.48 22.60 5.64
N ARG A 132 -34.28 23.13 4.41
CA ARG A 132 -33.58 22.46 3.31
C ARG A 132 -32.13 22.18 3.69
N LEU A 133 -31.42 23.16 4.21
CA LEU A 133 -30.02 23.01 4.65
C LEU A 133 -29.87 21.89 5.69
N ALA A 134 -30.80 21.85 6.68
CA ALA A 134 -30.77 20.80 7.71
C ALA A 134 -31.04 19.40 7.13
N LEU A 135 -31.97 19.28 6.19
CA LEU A 135 -32.28 18.01 5.53
C LEU A 135 -31.11 17.53 4.64
N GLU A 136 -30.49 18.41 3.87
CA GLU A 136 -29.30 18.09 3.05
C GLU A 136 -28.13 17.64 3.93
N ALA A 137 -27.91 18.34 5.06
CA ALA A 137 -26.90 17.95 6.03
C ALA A 137 -27.18 16.58 6.65
N THR A 138 -28.46 16.33 7.02
CA THR A 138 -28.90 15.03 7.52
C THR A 138 -28.60 13.92 6.52
N GLN A 139 -28.90 14.13 5.24
CA GLN A 139 -28.65 13.15 4.19
C GLN A 139 -27.17 12.88 4.03
N ARG A 140 -26.31 13.91 4.04
CA ARG A 140 -24.85 13.75 3.98
C ARG A 140 -24.29 12.95 5.16
N LEU A 141 -24.79 13.22 6.38
CA LEU A 141 -24.39 12.42 7.54
C LEU A 141 -24.79 10.96 7.40
N ILE A 142 -26.01 10.67 6.94
CA ILE A 142 -26.46 9.29 6.68
C ILE A 142 -25.54 8.61 5.65
N GLU A 143 -25.17 9.28 4.58
CA GLU A 143 -24.25 8.75 3.54
C GLU A 143 -22.87 8.41 4.11
N ILE A 144 -22.32 9.25 5.01
CA ILE A 144 -21.04 8.98 5.68
C ILE A 144 -21.15 7.74 6.56
N TYR A 145 -22.24 7.63 7.34
CA TYR A 145 -22.46 6.45 8.17
C TYR A 145 -22.66 5.18 7.33
N GLN A 146 -23.36 5.27 6.21
CA GLN A 146 -23.49 4.17 5.26
C GLN A 146 -22.14 3.77 4.66
N ALA A 147 -21.32 4.74 4.24
CA ALA A 147 -19.95 4.48 3.77
C ALA A 147 -19.05 3.84 4.85
N SER A 148 -19.35 4.10 6.13
CA SER A 148 -18.67 3.43 7.25
C SER A 148 -19.23 2.03 7.58
N GLY A 149 -20.28 1.57 6.85
CA GLY A 149 -20.93 0.27 7.03
C GLY A 149 -22.10 0.29 8.04
N ARG A 150 -22.59 1.46 8.42
CA ARG A 150 -23.71 1.65 9.35
C ARG A 150 -24.98 2.06 8.61
N TYR A 151 -25.55 1.11 7.87
CA TYR A 151 -26.74 1.34 7.03
C TYR A 151 -28.04 1.57 7.81
N ALA A 152 -28.04 1.25 9.10
CA ALA A 152 -29.18 1.48 9.98
C ALA A 152 -29.07 2.82 10.74
N ALA A 153 -28.09 3.64 10.42
CA ALA A 153 -27.93 4.94 11.06
C ALA A 153 -29.12 5.85 10.80
N VAL A 154 -29.62 6.47 11.85
CA VAL A 154 -30.69 7.47 11.82
C VAL A 154 -30.09 8.76 12.33
N VAL A 155 -30.36 9.85 11.62
CA VAL A 155 -29.90 11.19 11.99
C VAL A 155 -31.10 12.10 12.03
N GLU A 156 -31.34 12.72 13.18
CA GLU A 156 -32.46 13.64 13.38
C GLU A 156 -31.94 15.04 13.70
N PRO A 157 -32.25 16.05 12.85
CA PRO A 157 -31.90 17.43 13.16
C PRO A 157 -32.81 18.00 14.23
N GLN A 158 -32.25 18.53 15.29
CA GLN A 158 -32.93 19.25 16.35
C GLN A 158 -32.55 20.73 16.33
N ILE A 159 -33.55 21.59 16.45
CA ILE A 159 -33.39 23.02 16.43
C ILE A 159 -33.67 23.56 17.85
N ILE A 160 -32.69 24.24 18.39
CA ILE A 160 -32.83 24.90 19.71
C ILE A 160 -32.88 26.41 19.44
N GLU A 161 -34.06 26.99 19.63
CA GLU A 161 -34.24 28.42 19.44
C GLU A 161 -33.60 29.21 20.58
N LEU A 162 -32.91 30.28 20.19
CA LEU A 162 -32.21 31.20 21.07
C LEU A 162 -32.77 32.63 20.87
N ASP A 163 -32.45 33.51 21.81
CA ASP A 163 -32.79 34.93 21.69
C ASP A 163 -32.15 35.56 20.44
N GLU A 164 -32.69 36.67 19.94
CA GLU A 164 -32.22 37.44 18.79
C GLU A 164 -32.27 36.67 17.44
N ASN A 165 -33.29 35.84 17.23
CA ASN A 165 -33.54 35.05 16.03
C ASN A 165 -32.34 34.18 15.64
N ARG A 166 -31.72 33.50 16.60
CA ARG A 166 -30.65 32.56 16.46
C ARG A 166 -31.10 31.13 16.79
N VAL A 167 -30.41 30.14 16.21
CA VAL A 167 -30.66 28.73 16.54
C VAL A 167 -29.37 27.99 16.74
N ASP A 168 -29.33 27.06 17.69
CA ASP A 168 -28.35 25.98 17.70
C ASP A 168 -28.93 24.80 16.92
N LEU A 169 -28.17 24.26 15.99
CA LEU A 169 -28.54 23.10 15.20
C LEU A 169 -27.80 21.87 15.74
N ALA A 170 -28.53 20.93 16.32
CA ALA A 170 -27.99 19.69 16.83
C ALA A 170 -28.43 18.53 15.93
N PHE A 171 -27.49 17.67 15.51
CA PHE A 171 -27.81 16.42 14.83
C PHE A 171 -27.68 15.29 15.84
N VAL A 172 -28.81 14.69 16.19
CA VAL A 172 -28.83 13.51 17.08
C VAL A 172 -28.71 12.26 16.21
N VAL A 173 -27.66 11.52 16.44
CA VAL A 173 -27.27 10.33 15.62
C VAL A 173 -27.53 9.07 16.45
N ASP A 174 -28.33 8.16 15.92
CA ASP A 174 -28.32 6.75 16.31
C ASP A 174 -27.56 5.99 15.25
N GLU A 175 -26.31 5.64 15.55
CA GLU A 175 -25.41 5.01 14.57
C GLU A 175 -25.85 3.61 14.14
N GLY A 176 -26.68 2.95 14.91
CA GLY A 176 -27.09 1.57 14.69
C GLY A 176 -25.92 0.58 14.70
N PRO A 177 -26.18 -0.71 14.51
CA PRO A 177 -25.13 -1.73 14.45
C PRO A 177 -24.32 -1.67 13.14
N LEU A 178 -23.04 -2.06 13.21
CA LEU A 178 -22.22 -2.29 12.03
C LEU A 178 -22.78 -3.48 11.25
N ILE A 179 -23.25 -3.25 10.02
CA ILE A 179 -23.86 -4.30 9.21
C ILE A 179 -22.80 -4.93 8.32
N LYS A 180 -22.69 -6.25 8.44
CA LYS A 180 -21.68 -7.07 7.72
C LYS A 180 -22.36 -7.94 6.68
N ILE A 181 -21.55 -8.38 5.68
CA ILE A 181 -22.00 -9.33 4.66
C ILE A 181 -22.15 -10.71 5.31
N SER A 182 -23.39 -11.18 5.41
CA SER A 182 -23.72 -12.50 5.98
C SER A 182 -23.59 -13.59 4.94
N LYS A 183 -23.93 -13.34 3.68
CA LYS A 183 -23.94 -14.33 2.62
C LYS A 183 -23.61 -13.71 1.27
N ILE A 184 -22.77 -14.39 0.50
CA ILE A 184 -22.47 -14.07 -0.90
C ILE A 184 -22.88 -15.26 -1.75
N THR A 185 -23.72 -15.02 -2.75
CA THR A 185 -24.20 -16.04 -3.70
C THR A 185 -23.94 -15.60 -5.13
N PHE A 186 -23.86 -16.58 -6.01
CA PHE A 186 -23.74 -16.35 -7.44
C PHE A 186 -24.91 -17.07 -8.13
N THR A 187 -25.44 -16.47 -9.17
CA THR A 187 -26.51 -17.05 -9.98
C THR A 187 -26.07 -17.02 -11.43
N GLY A 188 -26.20 -18.15 -12.13
CA GLY A 188 -25.77 -18.28 -13.53
C GLY A 188 -24.34 -18.79 -13.71
N ASN A 189 -23.63 -19.11 -12.62
CA ASN A 189 -22.27 -19.67 -12.66
C ASN A 189 -22.30 -21.19 -12.85
N GLU A 190 -22.41 -21.65 -14.08
CA GLU A 190 -22.45 -23.08 -14.41
C GLU A 190 -21.05 -23.73 -14.45
N ARG A 191 -20.02 -22.99 -14.83
CA ARG A 191 -18.66 -23.49 -15.09
C ARG A 191 -17.74 -23.40 -13.89
N PHE A 192 -17.93 -22.41 -13.04
CA PHE A 192 -17.09 -22.22 -11.86
C PHE A 192 -17.89 -22.28 -10.58
N SER A 193 -17.36 -22.96 -9.57
CA SER A 193 -18.03 -23.06 -8.28
C SER A 193 -18.04 -21.72 -7.54
N ASP A 194 -19.05 -21.52 -6.69
CA ASP A 194 -19.15 -20.35 -5.78
C ASP A 194 -17.85 -20.12 -5.00
N ASN A 195 -17.21 -21.22 -4.55
CA ASN A 195 -15.96 -21.11 -3.80
C ASN A 195 -14.79 -20.56 -4.63
N ALA A 196 -14.75 -20.83 -5.94
CA ALA A 196 -13.75 -20.27 -6.83
C ALA A 196 -14.01 -18.77 -7.03
N LEU A 197 -15.26 -18.38 -7.25
CA LEU A 197 -15.67 -16.99 -7.43
C LEU A 197 -15.52 -16.18 -6.15
N LYS A 198 -15.86 -16.73 -4.97
CA LYS A 198 -15.62 -16.11 -3.66
C LYS A 198 -14.15 -15.84 -3.37
N ARG A 199 -13.22 -16.60 -3.95
CA ARG A 199 -11.77 -16.33 -3.81
C ARG A 199 -11.31 -15.16 -4.70
N THR A 200 -12.00 -14.95 -5.81
CA THR A 200 -11.66 -13.91 -6.80
C THR A 200 -12.06 -12.52 -6.33
N ILE A 201 -13.22 -12.38 -5.72
CA ILE A 201 -13.74 -11.09 -5.23
C ILE A 201 -13.02 -10.61 -3.97
N SER A 202 -13.10 -9.32 -3.68
CA SER A 202 -12.50 -8.70 -2.49
C SER A 202 -13.43 -8.78 -1.27
N SER A 203 -14.75 -8.75 -1.48
CA SER A 203 -15.75 -8.90 -0.42
C SER A 203 -15.72 -10.27 0.22
N ARG A 204 -15.95 -10.33 1.51
CA ARG A 204 -15.93 -11.58 2.30
C ARG A 204 -17.17 -11.73 3.17
N GLU A 205 -17.60 -12.96 3.38
CA GLU A 205 -18.64 -13.28 4.35
C GLU A 205 -18.10 -13.15 5.78
N ARG A 206 -18.95 -12.71 6.69
CA ARG A 206 -18.65 -12.60 8.13
C ARG A 206 -18.19 -13.95 8.68
N LYS A 207 -17.02 -13.96 9.36
CA LYS A 207 -16.51 -15.10 10.11
C LYS A 207 -16.39 -14.74 11.60
N TRP A 208 -16.76 -15.66 12.49
CA TRP A 208 -16.79 -15.41 13.93
C TRP A 208 -15.43 -15.04 14.55
N PHE A 209 -14.34 -15.45 13.89
CA PHE A 209 -12.96 -15.17 14.34
C PHE A 209 -12.31 -13.97 13.63
N ALA A 210 -13.02 -13.32 12.70
CA ALA A 210 -12.49 -12.16 11.95
C ALA A 210 -12.92 -10.84 12.60
N ILE A 211 -12.59 -10.66 13.88
CA ILE A 211 -13.03 -9.52 14.71
C ILE A 211 -12.51 -8.17 14.16
N PHE A 212 -11.33 -8.17 13.52
CA PHE A 212 -10.70 -6.96 12.98
C PHE A 212 -10.77 -6.86 11.44
N SER A 213 -11.62 -7.66 10.79
CA SER A 213 -11.76 -7.61 9.33
C SER A 213 -12.61 -6.43 8.91
N THR A 214 -12.17 -5.74 7.86
CA THR A 214 -12.94 -4.69 7.19
C THR A 214 -13.53 -5.17 5.87
N SER A 215 -13.08 -6.33 5.36
CA SER A 215 -13.53 -6.90 4.08
C SER A 215 -14.92 -7.56 4.14
N ASP A 216 -15.46 -7.76 5.33
CA ASP A 216 -16.80 -8.27 5.58
C ASP A 216 -17.87 -7.15 5.76
N LYS A 217 -17.49 -5.88 5.65
CA LYS A 217 -18.42 -4.75 5.62
C LYS A 217 -19.07 -4.64 4.24
N TYR A 218 -20.36 -4.33 4.21
CA TYR A 218 -21.02 -3.99 2.96
C TYR A 218 -20.53 -2.62 2.45
N ASP A 219 -20.14 -2.55 1.19
CA ASP A 219 -19.64 -1.34 0.54
C ASP A 219 -19.96 -1.44 -0.96
N GLU A 220 -20.77 -0.53 -1.46
CA GLU A 220 -21.25 -0.54 -2.84
C GLU A 220 -20.10 -0.36 -3.85
N ALA A 221 -19.14 0.53 -3.57
CA ALA A 221 -17.98 0.73 -4.44
C ALA A 221 -17.10 -0.53 -4.51
N ARG A 222 -17.04 -1.31 -3.41
CA ARG A 222 -16.35 -2.60 -3.39
C ARG A 222 -17.08 -3.65 -4.22
N LEU A 223 -18.40 -3.65 -4.21
CA LEU A 223 -19.18 -4.56 -5.07
C LEU A 223 -18.96 -4.26 -6.55
N ASP A 224 -18.88 -3.00 -6.94
CA ASP A 224 -18.53 -2.62 -8.32
C ASP A 224 -17.11 -3.05 -8.69
N TYR A 225 -16.19 -2.99 -7.75
CA TYR A 225 -14.85 -3.55 -7.94
C TYR A 225 -14.88 -5.08 -8.07
N ASP A 226 -15.70 -5.77 -7.29
CA ASP A 226 -15.86 -7.22 -7.36
C ASP A 226 -16.47 -7.66 -8.71
N ILE A 227 -17.40 -6.88 -9.28
CA ILE A 227 -17.91 -7.10 -10.64
C ILE A 227 -16.76 -7.07 -11.66
N ARG A 228 -15.87 -6.07 -11.57
CA ARG A 228 -14.70 -5.98 -12.46
C ARG A 228 -13.75 -7.18 -12.28
N LEU A 229 -13.53 -7.61 -11.05
CA LEU A 229 -12.70 -8.79 -10.77
C LEU A 229 -13.31 -10.08 -11.32
N LEU A 230 -14.61 -10.26 -11.19
CA LEU A 230 -15.33 -11.40 -11.78
C LEU A 230 -15.24 -11.38 -13.30
N ARG A 231 -15.51 -10.22 -13.92
CA ARG A 231 -15.39 -10.06 -15.38
C ARG A 231 -13.98 -10.40 -15.85
N GLN A 232 -12.96 -9.85 -15.22
CA GLN A 232 -11.56 -10.14 -15.55
C GLN A 232 -11.21 -11.63 -15.36
N PHE A 233 -11.76 -12.26 -14.32
CA PHE A 233 -11.56 -13.70 -14.06
C PHE A 233 -12.08 -14.56 -15.21
N TYR A 234 -13.26 -14.25 -15.73
CA TYR A 234 -13.85 -14.99 -16.86
C TYR A 234 -13.16 -14.65 -18.18
N LEU A 235 -12.93 -13.39 -18.49
CA LEU A 235 -12.19 -12.94 -19.68
C LEU A 235 -10.80 -13.56 -19.78
N SER A 236 -10.13 -13.77 -18.63
CA SER A 236 -8.83 -14.42 -18.58
C SER A 236 -8.88 -15.94 -18.75
N ARG A 237 -10.09 -16.52 -18.99
CA ARG A 237 -10.30 -17.97 -19.15
C ARG A 237 -11.08 -18.33 -20.40
N GLY A 238 -11.21 -17.37 -21.31
CA GLY A 238 -11.81 -17.58 -22.63
C GLY A 238 -13.27 -17.20 -22.77
N TYR A 239 -13.90 -16.66 -21.75
CA TYR A 239 -15.31 -16.27 -21.78
C TYR A 239 -15.40 -14.80 -22.20
N ALA A 240 -15.34 -14.53 -23.51
CA ALA A 240 -15.32 -13.17 -24.04
C ALA A 240 -16.67 -12.44 -23.89
N ASP A 241 -17.76 -13.17 -23.90
CA ASP A 241 -19.14 -12.62 -23.84
C ASP A 241 -19.67 -12.57 -22.38
N ILE A 242 -18.80 -12.70 -21.37
CA ILE A 242 -19.21 -12.65 -19.95
C ILE A 242 -19.94 -11.35 -19.64
N GLU A 243 -21.14 -11.45 -19.14
CA GLU A 243 -21.86 -10.34 -18.58
C GLU A 243 -22.08 -10.55 -17.08
N VAL A 244 -21.64 -9.58 -16.28
CA VAL A 244 -21.87 -9.57 -14.85
C VAL A 244 -22.82 -8.43 -14.57
N THR A 245 -24.07 -8.79 -14.33
CA THR A 245 -25.11 -7.80 -14.00
C THR A 245 -25.04 -7.47 -12.51
N ARG A 246 -25.54 -6.32 -12.18
CA ARG A 246 -25.40 -5.64 -10.89
C ARG A 246 -25.66 -6.60 -9.71
N ALA A 247 -24.71 -6.66 -8.79
CA ALA A 247 -24.87 -7.29 -7.51
C ALA A 247 -26.05 -6.66 -6.76
N GLN A 248 -27.07 -7.45 -6.48
CA GLN A 248 -28.16 -7.00 -5.61
C GLN A 248 -27.77 -7.31 -4.16
N GLY A 249 -27.54 -6.25 -3.37
CA GLY A 249 -27.39 -6.37 -1.93
C GLY A 249 -28.72 -6.10 -1.25
N GLY A 250 -29.18 -7.03 -0.44
CA GLY A 250 -30.40 -6.87 0.37
C GLY A 250 -30.12 -7.04 1.85
N LEU A 251 -30.68 -6.14 2.67
CA LEU A 251 -30.67 -6.33 4.11
C LEU A 251 -31.52 -7.55 4.44
N LEU A 252 -30.97 -8.47 5.24
CA LEU A 252 -31.71 -9.64 5.70
C LEU A 252 -32.93 -9.21 6.53
N PRO A 253 -34.04 -9.99 6.50
CA PRO A 253 -35.27 -9.63 7.22
C PRO A 253 -35.09 -9.41 8.73
N ASP A 254 -34.11 -10.09 9.33
CA ASP A 254 -33.73 -9.97 10.73
C ASP A 254 -32.76 -8.79 11.01
N ARG A 255 -32.41 -8.01 9.98
CA ARG A 255 -31.47 -6.87 10.03
C ARG A 255 -30.08 -7.22 10.57
N THR A 256 -29.66 -8.48 10.58
CA THR A 256 -28.38 -8.92 11.13
C THR A 256 -27.22 -8.85 10.14
N GLY A 257 -27.51 -8.63 8.85
CA GLY A 257 -26.49 -8.56 7.80
C GLY A 257 -27.05 -8.33 6.40
N PHE A 258 -26.15 -8.18 5.45
CA PHE A 258 -26.46 -8.12 4.02
C PHE A 258 -26.27 -9.48 3.34
N ALA A 259 -27.19 -9.84 2.46
CA ALA A 259 -27.01 -10.88 1.47
C ALA A 259 -26.66 -10.22 0.13
N VAL A 260 -25.57 -10.63 -0.50
CA VAL A 260 -25.13 -10.13 -1.80
C VAL A 260 -25.27 -11.25 -2.84
N ASN A 261 -25.91 -10.96 -3.97
CA ASN A 261 -26.05 -11.91 -5.06
C ASN A 261 -25.52 -11.29 -6.37
N PHE A 262 -24.52 -11.94 -6.98
CA PHE A 262 -24.00 -11.60 -8.31
C PHE A 262 -24.73 -12.44 -9.36
N LEU A 263 -25.30 -11.79 -10.36
CA LEU A 263 -25.91 -12.44 -11.50
C LEU A 263 -24.90 -12.48 -12.65
N LEU A 264 -24.63 -13.65 -13.17
CA LEU A 264 -23.64 -13.94 -14.19
C LEU A 264 -24.32 -14.54 -15.43
N GLU A 265 -23.96 -14.03 -16.60
CA GLU A 265 -24.25 -14.68 -17.88
C GLU A 265 -22.90 -15.05 -18.49
N GLU A 266 -22.47 -16.31 -18.27
CA GLU A 266 -21.08 -16.75 -18.57
C GLU A 266 -20.75 -16.68 -20.06
N GLY A 267 -21.74 -16.81 -20.92
CA GLY A 267 -21.52 -16.92 -22.34
C GLY A 267 -20.77 -18.19 -22.75
N GLN A 268 -20.28 -18.20 -23.99
CA GLN A 268 -19.51 -19.30 -24.54
C GLN A 268 -18.01 -19.10 -24.32
N ARG A 269 -17.25 -20.19 -24.23
CA ARG A 269 -15.79 -20.16 -24.15
C ARG A 269 -15.19 -20.17 -25.56
N TYR A 270 -14.34 -19.18 -25.88
CA TYR A 270 -13.77 -18.96 -27.20
C TYR A 270 -12.28 -19.30 -27.26
N LYS A 271 -11.86 -19.83 -28.41
CA LYS A 271 -10.45 -19.93 -28.81
C LYS A 271 -10.11 -18.80 -29.78
N VAL A 272 -8.89 -18.34 -29.70
CA VAL A 272 -8.36 -17.39 -30.70
C VAL A 272 -8.09 -18.12 -32.01
N ASN A 273 -8.76 -17.71 -33.07
CA ASN A 273 -8.53 -18.23 -34.41
C ASN A 273 -7.37 -17.47 -35.08
N LYS A 274 -7.45 -16.15 -35.09
CA LYS A 274 -6.43 -15.33 -35.76
C LYS A 274 -6.29 -13.97 -35.05
N VAL A 275 -5.05 -13.44 -35.04
CA VAL A 275 -4.76 -12.06 -34.73
C VAL A 275 -4.32 -11.36 -36.01
N ASN A 276 -5.07 -10.38 -36.45
CA ASN A 276 -4.78 -9.56 -37.62
C ASN A 276 -4.29 -8.19 -37.13
N VAL A 277 -3.09 -7.81 -37.54
CA VAL A 277 -2.58 -6.46 -37.28
C VAL A 277 -2.59 -5.67 -38.59
N SER A 278 -3.23 -4.51 -38.57
CA SER A 278 -3.19 -3.55 -39.67
C SER A 278 -2.48 -2.28 -39.22
N SER A 279 -1.67 -1.66 -40.07
CA SER A 279 -0.90 -0.47 -39.72
C SER A 279 -1.02 0.60 -40.82
N GLU A 280 -1.22 1.85 -40.41
CA GLU A 280 -1.09 3.02 -41.28
C GLU A 280 0.35 3.60 -41.29
N ILE A 281 1.28 2.99 -40.55
CA ILE A 281 2.69 3.36 -40.53
C ILE A 281 3.39 2.61 -41.66
N GLU A 282 4.07 3.34 -42.54
CA GLU A 282 4.83 2.74 -43.65
C GLU A 282 6.06 1.97 -43.12
N ASN A 283 6.39 0.85 -43.79
CA ASN A 283 7.57 0.01 -43.52
C ASN A 283 7.59 -0.66 -42.14
N VAL A 284 6.45 -0.94 -41.56
CA VAL A 284 6.31 -1.76 -40.34
C VAL A 284 5.84 -3.16 -40.74
N ASP A 285 6.52 -4.18 -40.27
CA ASP A 285 6.14 -5.57 -40.47
C ASP A 285 4.97 -5.96 -39.55
N THR A 286 3.76 -5.99 -40.13
CA THR A 286 2.55 -6.33 -39.41
C THR A 286 2.50 -7.79 -38.98
N ASP A 287 3.18 -8.70 -39.72
CA ASP A 287 3.26 -10.11 -39.34
C ASP A 287 4.17 -10.29 -38.11
N GLU A 288 5.31 -9.56 -38.04
CA GLU A 288 6.11 -9.52 -36.82
C GLU A 288 5.30 -9.02 -35.63
N LEU A 289 4.54 -7.95 -35.80
CA LEU A 289 3.70 -7.40 -34.73
C LEU A 289 2.62 -8.38 -34.24
N ALA A 290 2.03 -9.16 -35.15
CA ALA A 290 1.03 -10.16 -34.80
C ALA A 290 1.61 -11.29 -33.92
N THR A 291 2.92 -11.60 -34.05
CA THR A 291 3.57 -12.61 -33.22
C THR A 291 3.71 -12.22 -31.75
N MET A 292 3.50 -10.97 -31.40
CA MET A 292 3.57 -10.48 -30.01
C MET A 292 2.36 -10.91 -29.18
N PHE A 293 1.29 -11.33 -29.82
CA PHE A 293 0.08 -11.83 -29.14
C PHE A 293 0.21 -13.32 -28.90
N VAL A 294 0.69 -13.72 -27.71
CA VAL A 294 0.91 -15.13 -27.35
C VAL A 294 -0.18 -15.57 -26.41
N PHE A 295 -1.15 -16.34 -26.94
CA PHE A 295 -2.13 -17.04 -26.13
C PHE A 295 -1.57 -18.42 -25.74
N GLY A 296 -1.96 -18.92 -24.56
CA GLY A 296 -1.41 -20.16 -24.02
C GLY A 296 -1.48 -21.34 -24.99
N ASP A 297 -0.78 -22.44 -24.73
CA ASP A 297 -0.67 -23.62 -25.59
C ASP A 297 -2.03 -24.20 -26.01
N ASP A 298 -3.06 -24.00 -25.21
CA ASP A 298 -4.46 -24.43 -25.48
C ASP A 298 -5.20 -23.51 -26.47
N GLY A 299 -4.65 -22.35 -26.78
CA GLY A 299 -5.24 -21.33 -27.69
C GLY A 299 -6.51 -20.66 -27.18
N TRP A 300 -6.85 -20.77 -25.91
CA TRP A 300 -7.99 -20.07 -25.35
C TRP A 300 -7.74 -18.57 -25.22
N TYR A 301 -8.77 -17.77 -25.46
CA TYR A 301 -8.71 -16.33 -25.25
C TYR A 301 -8.37 -16.01 -23.79
N ASP A 302 -7.44 -15.08 -23.60
CA ASP A 302 -7.07 -14.50 -22.31
C ASP A 302 -6.88 -13.00 -22.50
N VAL A 303 -7.71 -12.20 -21.86
CA VAL A 303 -7.63 -10.73 -21.94
C VAL A 303 -6.27 -10.20 -21.51
N ARG A 304 -5.60 -10.84 -20.54
CA ARG A 304 -4.27 -10.43 -20.07
C ARG A 304 -3.20 -10.66 -21.15
N ALA A 305 -3.34 -11.73 -21.93
CA ALA A 305 -2.45 -12.01 -23.06
C ALA A 305 -2.67 -10.98 -24.17
N LEU A 306 -3.92 -10.57 -24.40
CA LEU A 306 -4.24 -9.48 -25.32
C LEU A 306 -3.64 -8.16 -24.84
N GLU A 307 -3.87 -7.77 -23.59
CA GLU A 307 -3.31 -6.54 -23.01
C GLU A 307 -1.78 -6.54 -23.05
N GLN A 308 -1.14 -7.67 -22.76
CA GLN A 308 0.31 -7.81 -22.85
C GLN A 308 0.80 -7.68 -24.30
N GLY A 309 0.14 -8.32 -25.24
CA GLY A 309 0.46 -8.20 -26.67
C GLY A 309 0.33 -6.77 -27.18
N LEU A 310 -0.71 -6.03 -26.77
CA LEU A 310 -0.89 -4.61 -27.10
C LEU A 310 0.26 -3.77 -26.51
N LEU A 311 0.66 -4.05 -25.28
CA LEU A 311 1.78 -3.37 -24.61
C LEU A 311 3.09 -3.67 -25.36
N ASP A 312 3.36 -4.92 -25.69
CA ASP A 312 4.57 -5.34 -26.39
C ASP A 312 4.64 -4.74 -27.80
N LEU A 313 3.52 -4.69 -28.51
CA LEU A 313 3.38 -4.02 -29.81
C LEU A 313 3.69 -2.53 -29.70
N THR A 314 3.05 -1.84 -28.73
CA THR A 314 3.27 -0.41 -28.49
C THR A 314 4.73 -0.14 -28.15
N ASN A 315 5.32 -0.99 -27.30
CA ASN A 315 6.73 -0.93 -26.91
C ASN A 315 7.66 -1.12 -28.11
N LYS A 316 7.34 -2.06 -28.99
CA LYS A 316 8.11 -2.31 -30.21
C LYS A 316 8.10 -1.08 -31.12
N LEU A 317 6.91 -0.50 -31.37
CA LEU A 317 6.76 0.71 -32.18
C LEU A 317 7.49 1.90 -31.53
N GLY A 318 7.37 2.05 -30.21
CA GLY A 318 8.13 3.04 -29.44
C GLY A 318 9.64 2.86 -29.60
N SER A 319 10.15 1.61 -29.59
CA SER A 319 11.58 1.32 -29.80
C SER A 319 12.06 1.69 -31.20
N LEU A 320 11.16 1.72 -32.18
CA LEU A 320 11.44 2.17 -33.55
C LEU A 320 11.37 3.69 -33.72
N GLY A 321 11.06 4.42 -32.64
CA GLY A 321 10.97 5.87 -32.61
C GLY A 321 9.58 6.45 -32.95
N TYR A 322 8.55 5.61 -33.06
CA TYR A 322 7.18 6.07 -33.29
C TYR A 322 6.53 6.46 -31.96
N ALA A 323 6.35 7.75 -31.75
CA ALA A 323 5.67 8.30 -30.58
C ALA A 323 4.14 8.33 -30.77
N PHE A 324 3.42 8.22 -29.66
CA PHE A 324 1.96 8.48 -29.63
C PHE A 324 1.15 7.62 -30.59
N VAL A 325 1.51 6.34 -30.73
CA VAL A 325 0.79 5.40 -31.57
C VAL A 325 -0.55 5.07 -30.93
N ASN A 326 -1.66 5.30 -31.66
CA ASN A 326 -2.96 4.78 -31.25
C ASN A 326 -3.08 3.33 -31.69
N VAL A 327 -3.41 2.43 -30.75
CA VAL A 327 -3.58 1.00 -31.02
C VAL A 327 -4.95 0.59 -30.49
N ASP A 328 -5.86 0.26 -31.41
CA ASP A 328 -7.24 -0.10 -31.09
C ASP A 328 -7.48 -1.59 -31.38
N PRO A 329 -7.73 -2.42 -30.34
CA PRO A 329 -8.10 -3.81 -30.50
C PRO A 329 -9.62 -3.96 -30.67
N GLU A 330 -10.05 -4.75 -31.64
CA GLU A 330 -11.42 -5.18 -31.83
C GLU A 330 -11.49 -6.71 -31.74
N VAL A 331 -12.31 -7.22 -30.83
CA VAL A 331 -12.52 -8.67 -30.62
C VAL A 331 -13.85 -9.05 -31.26
N LEU A 332 -13.80 -9.91 -32.26
CA LEU A 332 -14.98 -10.41 -32.99
C LEU A 332 -15.23 -11.87 -32.60
N THR A 333 -16.31 -12.15 -31.92
CA THR A 333 -16.73 -13.50 -31.52
C THR A 333 -17.58 -14.16 -32.59
N ASP A 334 -17.33 -15.45 -32.85
CA ASP A 334 -18.19 -16.33 -33.67
C ASP A 334 -18.77 -17.42 -32.77
N PRO A 335 -20.04 -17.28 -32.35
CA PRO A 335 -20.71 -18.25 -31.50
C PRO A 335 -20.92 -19.64 -32.15
N GLU A 336 -20.98 -19.72 -33.48
CA GLU A 336 -21.23 -20.99 -34.19
C GLU A 336 -19.98 -21.87 -34.15
N SER A 337 -18.79 -21.30 -34.36
CA SER A 337 -17.52 -22.03 -34.33
C SER A 337 -16.84 -22.08 -32.96
N ALA A 338 -17.31 -21.31 -32.00
CA ALA A 338 -16.66 -21.07 -30.70
C ALA A 338 -15.24 -20.51 -30.85
N MET A 339 -15.03 -19.67 -31.85
CA MET A 339 -13.76 -19.00 -32.13
C MET A 339 -13.94 -17.49 -32.11
N LEU A 340 -12.84 -16.77 -31.94
CA LEU A 340 -12.81 -15.32 -32.06
C LEU A 340 -11.60 -14.85 -32.88
N ASP A 341 -11.79 -13.77 -33.62
CA ASP A 341 -10.74 -13.06 -34.32
C ASP A 341 -10.43 -11.76 -33.57
N ILE A 342 -9.14 -11.41 -33.52
CA ILE A 342 -8.69 -10.16 -32.91
C ILE A 342 -8.12 -9.30 -34.03
N ASN A 343 -8.74 -8.16 -34.30
CA ASN A 343 -8.24 -7.17 -35.24
C ASN A 343 -7.59 -6.03 -34.45
N VAL A 344 -6.32 -5.78 -34.66
CA VAL A 344 -5.59 -4.69 -34.03
C VAL A 344 -5.25 -3.66 -35.10
N SER A 345 -5.79 -2.46 -34.95
CA SER A 345 -5.49 -1.35 -35.85
C SER A 345 -4.47 -0.41 -35.23
N VAL A 346 -3.39 -0.17 -35.98
CA VAL A 346 -2.32 0.76 -35.63
C VAL A 346 -2.48 2.03 -36.44
N GLY A 347 -2.79 3.13 -35.79
CA GLY A 347 -2.99 4.43 -36.42
C GLY A 347 -1.69 5.07 -36.92
N LYS A 348 -1.82 6.18 -37.65
CA LYS A 348 -0.67 6.96 -38.14
C LYS A 348 0.21 7.42 -36.98
N ALA A 349 1.51 7.25 -37.12
CA ALA A 349 2.51 7.82 -36.22
C ALA A 349 3.72 8.31 -37.01
N ARG A 350 4.40 9.32 -36.47
CA ARG A 350 5.65 9.86 -37.03
C ARG A 350 6.78 9.57 -36.06
N LYS A 351 8.00 9.47 -36.58
CA LYS A 351 9.20 9.44 -35.75
C LYS A 351 9.35 10.80 -35.09
N ASN A 352 9.62 10.76 -33.80
CA ASN A 352 9.77 11.95 -32.99
C ASN A 352 11.08 11.87 -32.20
N PHE A 353 11.77 12.98 -31.99
CA PHE A 353 13.03 13.06 -31.28
C PHE A 353 12.89 13.97 -30.07
N ILE A 354 13.63 13.64 -29.01
CA ILE A 354 13.67 14.47 -27.80
C ILE A 354 14.51 15.71 -28.08
N GLU A 355 13.89 16.89 -28.13
CA GLU A 355 14.61 18.14 -28.27
C GLU A 355 15.29 18.50 -26.95
N ARG A 356 14.54 18.38 -25.84
CA ARG A 356 14.97 18.83 -24.52
C ARG A 356 14.22 18.09 -23.42
N ILE A 357 14.91 17.78 -22.33
CA ILE A 357 14.32 17.24 -21.09
C ILE A 357 14.33 18.34 -20.05
N GLU A 358 13.16 18.79 -19.64
CA GLU A 358 12.97 19.79 -18.59
C GLU A 358 12.52 19.13 -17.30
N ILE A 359 13.16 19.49 -16.19
CA ILE A 359 12.81 19.03 -14.85
C ILE A 359 12.36 20.24 -14.07
N VAL A 360 11.14 20.20 -13.54
CA VAL A 360 10.52 21.33 -12.84
C VAL A 360 10.06 20.95 -11.43
N ASN A 361 10.02 21.93 -10.53
CA ASN A 361 9.66 21.83 -9.12
C ASN A 361 10.65 21.04 -8.22
N ASN A 362 11.85 20.75 -8.71
CA ASN A 362 12.93 20.16 -7.91
C ASN A 362 13.66 21.25 -7.08
N VAL A 363 13.01 21.75 -6.03
CA VAL A 363 13.50 22.89 -5.23
C VAL A 363 14.72 22.52 -4.37
N ARG A 364 14.72 21.29 -3.82
CA ARG A 364 15.80 20.77 -2.95
C ARG A 364 16.73 19.83 -3.71
N THR A 365 16.16 18.92 -4.50
CA THR A 365 16.92 17.90 -5.22
C THR A 365 17.62 18.52 -6.43
N LYS A 366 18.92 18.28 -6.55
CA LYS A 366 19.69 18.76 -7.70
C LYS A 366 19.19 18.12 -8.99
N ASP A 367 19.12 18.90 -10.08
CA ASP A 367 18.74 18.43 -11.42
C ASP A 367 19.52 17.19 -11.84
N SER A 368 20.83 17.16 -11.61
CA SER A 368 21.70 16.03 -11.94
C SER A 368 21.32 14.71 -11.25
N VAL A 369 20.65 14.77 -10.11
CA VAL A 369 20.19 13.57 -9.38
C VAL A 369 18.99 12.93 -10.07
N ILE A 370 18.10 13.74 -10.63
CA ILE A 370 16.93 13.28 -11.38
C ILE A 370 17.34 12.89 -12.79
N ARG A 371 18.12 13.73 -13.47
CA ARG A 371 18.54 13.54 -14.87
C ARG A 371 19.34 12.26 -15.11
N ARG A 372 20.14 11.81 -14.13
CA ARG A 372 20.91 10.55 -14.24
C ARG A 372 20.04 9.28 -14.21
N GLU A 373 18.78 9.39 -13.79
CA GLU A 373 17.83 8.28 -13.77
C GLU A 373 17.08 8.12 -15.11
N PHE A 374 17.29 9.07 -16.05
CA PHE A 374 16.71 8.97 -17.38
C PHE A 374 17.48 7.97 -18.25
N GLU A 375 16.73 7.11 -18.92
CA GLU A 375 17.22 6.17 -19.95
C GLU A 375 17.26 6.80 -21.36
N LEU A 376 16.78 8.05 -21.45
CA LEU A 376 16.72 8.85 -22.65
C LEU A 376 17.61 10.08 -22.49
N VAL A 377 18.24 10.51 -23.57
CA VAL A 377 18.99 11.75 -23.63
C VAL A 377 18.46 12.65 -24.75
N GLU A 378 18.76 13.92 -24.66
CA GLU A 378 18.42 14.91 -25.69
C GLU A 378 19.04 14.52 -27.03
N GLY A 379 18.22 14.52 -28.09
CA GLY A 379 18.58 14.04 -29.43
C GLY A 379 18.23 12.58 -29.71
N ASP A 380 17.86 11.79 -28.71
CA ASP A 380 17.38 10.41 -28.92
C ASP A 380 16.03 10.39 -29.63
N ALA A 381 15.77 9.33 -30.39
CA ALA A 381 14.41 9.04 -30.83
C ALA A 381 13.52 8.79 -29.61
N PHE A 382 12.34 9.38 -29.58
CA PHE A 382 11.39 9.20 -28.51
C PHE A 382 11.05 7.71 -28.32
N ASN A 383 11.10 7.26 -27.09
CA ASN A 383 10.80 5.88 -26.72
C ASN A 383 10.00 5.87 -25.41
N GLN A 384 8.71 5.50 -25.51
CA GLN A 384 7.81 5.48 -24.37
C GLN A 384 8.27 4.52 -23.28
N VAL A 385 8.80 3.34 -23.64
CA VAL A 385 9.29 2.35 -22.67
C VAL A 385 10.41 2.92 -21.82
N LYS A 386 11.42 3.52 -22.49
CA LYS A 386 12.53 4.17 -21.79
C LYS A 386 12.08 5.35 -20.95
N LEU A 387 11.06 6.09 -21.43
CA LEU A 387 10.49 7.18 -20.65
C LEU A 387 9.77 6.66 -19.39
N ASP A 388 9.00 5.59 -19.53
CA ASP A 388 8.31 4.94 -18.39
C ASP A 388 9.32 4.33 -17.41
N GLU A 389 10.43 3.78 -17.89
CA GLU A 389 11.56 3.33 -17.06
C GLU A 389 12.19 4.51 -16.32
N SER A 390 12.42 5.61 -17.00
CA SER A 390 12.94 6.84 -16.39
C SER A 390 12.01 7.35 -15.28
N ILE A 391 10.71 7.39 -15.53
CA ILE A 391 9.70 7.75 -14.52
C ILE A 391 9.75 6.79 -13.32
N ARG A 392 9.82 5.48 -13.58
CA ARG A 392 9.94 4.47 -12.51
C ARG A 392 11.23 4.65 -11.70
N ASN A 393 12.35 4.88 -12.38
CA ASN A 393 13.65 5.10 -11.73
C ASN A 393 13.60 6.32 -10.81
N VAL A 394 13.05 7.45 -11.29
CA VAL A 394 12.89 8.67 -10.49
C VAL A 394 11.94 8.44 -9.30
N ARG A 395 10.81 7.75 -9.49
CA ARG A 395 9.90 7.36 -8.39
C ARG A 395 10.58 6.47 -7.37
N ASN A 396 11.41 5.54 -7.82
CA ASN A 396 12.12 4.58 -6.96
C ASN A 396 13.19 5.26 -6.08
N LEU A 397 13.63 6.47 -6.39
CA LEU A 397 14.46 7.26 -5.49
C LEU A 397 13.75 7.50 -4.14
N GLY A 398 12.42 7.55 -4.14
CA GLY A 398 11.61 7.82 -2.94
C GLY A 398 11.76 9.23 -2.39
N PHE A 399 12.17 10.19 -3.24
CA PHE A 399 12.34 11.61 -2.89
C PHE A 399 11.09 12.43 -3.22
N PHE A 400 10.18 11.86 -3.99
CA PHE A 400 9.02 12.52 -4.56
C PHE A 400 7.73 11.81 -4.17
N SER A 401 6.70 12.59 -3.81
CA SER A 401 5.33 12.10 -3.57
C SER A 401 4.62 11.82 -4.89
N ASP A 402 4.90 12.65 -5.91
CA ASP A 402 4.40 12.43 -7.28
C ASP A 402 5.48 12.76 -8.31
N VAL A 403 5.42 12.03 -9.43
CA VAL A 403 6.25 12.25 -10.61
C VAL A 403 5.36 12.10 -11.83
N SER A 404 5.13 13.19 -12.53
CA SER A 404 4.34 13.24 -13.75
C SER A 404 5.17 13.75 -14.90
N VAL A 405 4.85 13.28 -16.11
CA VAL A 405 5.53 13.71 -17.33
C VAL A 405 4.49 14.13 -18.35
N ARG A 406 4.76 15.23 -19.00
CA ARG A 406 4.01 15.68 -20.16
C ARG A 406 4.97 15.96 -21.32
N ASN A 407 4.54 15.57 -22.50
CA ASN A 407 5.29 15.81 -23.71
C ASN A 407 4.70 17.03 -24.42
N LEU A 408 5.50 18.03 -24.63
CA LEU A 408 5.13 19.28 -25.32
C LEU A 408 5.71 19.25 -26.72
N VAL A 409 5.04 19.93 -27.65
CA VAL A 409 5.55 20.12 -29.02
C VAL A 409 6.82 20.97 -28.97
N GLY A 410 7.88 20.48 -29.61
CA GLY A 410 9.14 21.18 -29.70
C GLY A 410 9.17 22.25 -30.79
N SER A 411 10.37 22.59 -31.26
CA SER A 411 10.57 23.59 -32.32
C SER A 411 10.06 23.13 -33.70
N SER A 412 9.74 21.84 -33.85
CA SER A 412 9.10 21.23 -35.04
C SER A 412 8.17 20.09 -34.64
N ASP A 413 7.30 19.67 -35.56
CA ASP A 413 6.36 18.55 -35.35
C ASP A 413 7.06 17.21 -35.11
N GLU A 414 8.36 17.10 -35.44
CA GLU A 414 9.17 15.90 -35.23
C GLU A 414 10.01 15.98 -33.97
N GLN A 415 9.82 17.01 -33.15
CA GLN A 415 10.56 17.24 -31.90
C GLN A 415 9.61 17.38 -30.73
N THR A 416 10.00 16.78 -29.60
CA THR A 416 9.25 16.80 -28.36
C THR A 416 10.11 17.32 -27.22
N ILE A 417 9.54 18.21 -26.42
CA ILE A 417 10.08 18.59 -25.13
C ILE A 417 9.42 17.71 -24.07
N THR A 418 10.23 16.93 -23.39
CA THR A 418 9.76 16.09 -22.29
C THR A 418 9.91 16.87 -20.99
N GLU A 419 8.80 17.35 -20.43
CA GLU A 419 8.77 18.05 -19.15
C GLU A 419 8.38 17.07 -18.04
N MET A 420 9.29 16.84 -17.11
CA MET A 420 9.03 16.05 -15.89
C MET A 420 8.78 17.01 -14.73
N THR A 421 7.57 16.94 -14.19
CA THR A 421 7.17 17.67 -12.97
C THR A 421 7.29 16.74 -11.78
N VAL A 422 8.01 17.17 -10.75
CA VAL A 422 8.17 16.39 -9.51
C VAL A 422 7.56 17.14 -8.34
N GLU A 423 6.99 16.41 -7.39
CA GLU A 423 6.54 16.94 -6.11
C GLU A 423 7.39 16.35 -4.99
N GLU A 424 8.24 17.18 -4.37
CA GLU A 424 9.19 16.70 -3.37
C GLU A 424 8.51 16.37 -2.04
N GLN A 425 8.91 15.25 -1.44
CA GLN A 425 8.50 14.86 -0.09
C GLN A 425 9.67 14.87 0.89
N SER A 426 9.38 14.70 2.18
CA SER A 426 10.42 14.53 3.19
C SER A 426 11.18 13.22 2.94
N THR A 427 12.51 13.31 2.85
CA THR A 427 13.42 12.17 2.67
C THR A 427 14.08 11.72 3.96
N GLY A 428 13.91 12.52 5.02
CA GLY A 428 14.38 12.23 6.37
C GLY A 428 13.37 11.41 7.16
N GLU A 429 13.86 10.36 7.80
CA GLU A 429 13.09 9.48 8.68
C GLU A 429 13.73 9.42 10.05
N LEU A 430 12.93 9.65 11.09
CA LEU A 430 13.30 9.44 12.48
C LEU A 430 12.59 8.18 12.97
N SER A 431 13.35 7.19 13.41
CA SER A 431 12.81 5.96 13.96
C SER A 431 13.19 5.79 15.43
N ILE A 432 12.23 5.44 16.26
CA ILE A 432 12.42 5.07 17.65
C ILE A 432 11.74 3.74 17.89
N GLY A 433 12.50 2.76 18.36
CA GLY A 433 12.00 1.43 18.64
C GLY A 433 12.26 1.02 20.07
N VAL A 434 11.27 0.40 20.70
CA VAL A 434 11.42 -0.26 22.01
C VAL A 434 10.93 -1.68 21.85
N GLY A 435 11.73 -2.63 22.30
CA GLY A 435 11.39 -4.03 22.21
C GLY A 435 11.87 -4.84 23.41
N TYR A 436 11.36 -6.04 23.50
CA TYR A 436 11.83 -7.04 24.45
C TYR A 436 11.94 -8.39 23.78
N SER A 437 13.07 -9.04 23.93
CA SER A 437 13.20 -10.43 23.47
C SER A 437 13.76 -11.34 24.57
N SER A 438 13.43 -12.58 24.46
CA SER A 438 13.95 -13.59 25.37
C SER A 438 15.49 -13.76 25.25
N LEU A 439 16.07 -13.37 24.10
CA LEU A 439 17.50 -13.49 23.79
C LEU A 439 18.29 -12.24 24.22
N GLU A 440 17.84 -11.05 23.84
CA GLU A 440 18.56 -9.79 24.06
C GLU A 440 18.01 -8.97 25.24
N LYS A 441 16.85 -9.37 25.81
CA LYS A 441 16.11 -8.65 26.85
C LYS A 441 15.53 -7.35 26.31
N THR A 442 15.49 -6.28 27.11
CA THR A 442 15.03 -4.97 26.66
C THR A 442 15.99 -4.42 25.62
N SER A 443 15.45 -3.95 24.53
CA SER A 443 16.17 -3.23 23.47
C SER A 443 15.51 -1.89 23.18
N VAL A 444 16.34 -0.89 22.91
CA VAL A 444 15.94 0.44 22.48
C VAL A 444 16.77 0.76 21.24
N SER A 445 16.13 1.17 20.20
CA SER A 445 16.76 1.64 18.95
C SER A 445 16.35 3.06 18.66
N PHE A 446 17.28 3.80 18.11
CA PHE A 446 17.08 5.15 17.60
C PHE A 446 17.77 5.26 16.25
N GLY A 447 17.06 5.69 15.22
CA GLY A 447 17.59 5.85 13.88
C GLY A 447 17.24 7.21 13.31
N ILE A 448 18.18 7.79 12.58
CA ILE A 448 17.95 8.94 11.69
C ILE A 448 18.49 8.51 10.34
N ASP A 449 17.62 8.47 9.34
CA ASP A 449 17.97 8.16 7.97
C ASP A 449 17.55 9.33 7.07
N GLU A 450 18.50 9.92 6.38
CA GLU A 450 18.26 10.96 5.36
C GLU A 450 18.73 10.42 4.01
N ARG A 451 17.80 10.19 3.10
CA ARG A 451 18.08 9.54 1.79
C ARG A 451 18.56 10.51 0.72
N ASN A 452 18.31 11.80 0.89
CA ASN A 452 18.69 12.85 -0.06
C ASN A 452 19.43 14.00 0.63
N PHE A 453 20.51 13.69 1.32
CA PHE A 453 21.27 14.66 2.09
C PHE A 453 21.73 15.86 1.24
N LEU A 454 21.28 17.06 1.60
CA LEU A 454 21.50 18.32 0.87
C LEU A 454 21.08 18.27 -0.61
N GLY A 455 20.05 17.48 -0.93
CA GLY A 455 19.55 17.36 -2.30
C GLY A 455 20.50 16.68 -3.28
N SER A 456 21.53 16.02 -2.78
CA SER A 456 22.61 15.43 -3.61
C SER A 456 22.39 13.96 -3.98
N GLY A 457 21.29 13.35 -3.53
CA GLY A 457 21.01 11.93 -3.69
C GLY A 457 21.90 11.03 -2.83
N ARG A 458 22.64 11.60 -1.87
CA ARG A 458 23.45 10.84 -0.89
C ARG A 458 22.60 10.46 0.30
N ALA A 459 22.79 9.25 0.78
CA ALA A 459 22.15 8.84 2.02
C ALA A 459 23.10 9.05 3.21
N LEU A 460 22.55 9.60 4.30
CA LEU A 460 23.21 9.70 5.59
C LEU A 460 22.38 8.94 6.63
N ALA A 461 23.00 8.01 7.35
CA ALA A 461 22.34 7.22 8.37
C ALA A 461 23.06 7.32 9.72
N LEU A 462 22.30 7.49 10.79
CA LEU A 462 22.74 7.37 12.17
C LEU A 462 21.91 6.27 12.83
N SER A 463 22.53 5.28 13.42
CA SER A 463 21.83 4.27 14.21
C SER A 463 22.45 4.10 15.60
N LEU A 464 21.58 4.00 16.60
CA LEU A 464 21.89 3.76 18.00
C LEU A 464 21.02 2.60 18.48
N ASP A 465 21.62 1.46 18.78
CA ASP A 465 20.92 0.30 19.29
C ASP A 465 21.48 -0.09 20.65
N PHE A 466 20.62 -0.24 21.62
CA PHE A 466 20.99 -0.63 22.97
C PHE A 466 20.18 -1.82 23.44
N SER A 467 20.85 -2.87 23.88
CA SER A 467 20.22 -3.98 24.60
C SER A 467 21.09 -4.46 25.74
N GLN A 468 20.61 -5.40 26.53
CA GLN A 468 21.42 -5.97 27.60
C GLN A 468 22.67 -6.69 27.07
N SER A 469 22.58 -7.25 25.87
CA SER A 469 23.65 -8.05 25.24
C SER A 469 24.44 -7.29 24.18
N ARG A 470 23.93 -6.19 23.65
CA ARG A 470 24.55 -5.44 22.57
C ARG A 470 24.35 -3.93 22.76
N SER A 471 25.34 -3.15 22.40
CA SER A 471 25.16 -1.75 22.05
C SER A 471 25.89 -1.46 20.74
N ASN A 472 25.25 -0.71 19.86
CA ASN A 472 25.78 -0.37 18.56
C ASN A 472 25.54 1.13 18.30
N PHE A 473 26.60 1.81 17.93
CA PHE A 473 26.57 3.18 17.40
C PHE A 473 27.15 3.13 16.01
N ARG A 474 26.44 3.66 15.03
CA ARG A 474 26.93 3.73 13.65
C ARG A 474 26.50 5.02 12.99
N VAL A 475 27.45 5.69 12.31
CA VAL A 475 27.20 6.76 11.37
C VAL A 475 27.72 6.34 10.02
N GLY A 476 26.93 6.47 8.97
CA GLY A 476 27.31 6.06 7.64
C GLY A 476 26.81 7.02 6.58
N VAL A 477 27.59 7.15 5.50
CA VAL A 477 27.21 7.86 4.28
C VAL A 477 27.30 6.91 3.09
N ALA A 478 26.33 7.03 2.18
CA ALA A 478 26.34 6.29 0.91
C ALA A 478 26.14 7.26 -0.26
N GLU A 479 26.99 7.11 -1.29
CA GLU A 479 26.91 7.82 -2.58
C GLU A 479 26.55 6.79 -3.65
N PRO A 480 25.31 6.77 -4.17
CA PRO A 480 24.88 5.78 -5.17
C PRO A 480 25.61 5.88 -6.52
N TYR A 481 26.10 7.06 -6.86
CA TYR A 481 26.79 7.32 -8.15
C TYR A 481 28.19 7.87 -7.90
N LEU A 482 29.02 7.03 -7.29
CA LEU A 482 30.41 7.40 -7.00
C LEU A 482 31.17 7.72 -8.31
N PHE A 483 31.81 8.87 -8.37
CA PHE A 483 32.51 9.39 -9.55
C PHE A 483 31.62 9.52 -10.81
N GLY A 484 30.31 9.73 -10.63
CA GLY A 484 29.35 9.84 -11.73
C GLY A 484 29.06 8.53 -12.47
N ARG A 485 29.41 7.38 -11.87
CA ARG A 485 29.15 6.05 -12.40
C ARG A 485 28.17 5.31 -11.48
N ASN A 486 27.47 4.35 -12.00
CA ASN A 486 26.58 3.46 -11.21
C ASN A 486 27.41 2.54 -10.28
N LEU A 487 28.09 3.18 -9.32
CA LEU A 487 28.91 2.55 -8.29
C LEU A 487 28.46 3.13 -6.95
N THR A 488 27.97 2.32 -6.06
CA THR A 488 27.63 2.79 -4.71
C THR A 488 28.86 2.79 -3.82
N GLY A 489 29.33 3.99 -3.45
CA GLY A 489 30.35 4.20 -2.45
C GLY A 489 29.75 4.30 -1.06
N ARG A 490 30.35 3.66 -0.07
CA ARG A 490 29.93 3.73 1.33
C ARG A 490 31.11 4.03 2.25
N ALA A 491 30.88 4.84 3.28
CA ALA A 491 31.83 5.06 4.35
C ALA A 491 31.07 5.07 5.68
N GLY A 492 31.60 4.43 6.71
CA GLY A 492 30.96 4.34 8.01
C GLY A 492 31.94 4.41 9.16
N LEU A 493 31.48 4.98 10.28
CA LEU A 493 32.13 4.92 11.58
C LEU A 493 31.26 4.11 12.50
N PHE A 494 31.85 3.23 13.29
CA PHE A 494 31.06 2.40 14.21
C PHE A 494 31.77 2.18 15.54
N ASN A 495 30.94 2.01 16.58
CA ASN A 495 31.34 1.49 17.90
C ASN A 495 30.33 0.43 18.31
N GLN A 496 30.81 -0.80 18.48
CA GLN A 496 30.00 -1.97 18.80
C GLN A 496 30.48 -2.62 20.07
N ARG A 497 29.56 -2.90 20.97
CA ARG A 497 29.80 -3.70 22.16
C ARG A 497 28.89 -4.92 22.16
N THR A 498 29.48 -6.10 22.19
CA THR A 498 28.75 -7.37 22.24
C THR A 498 29.13 -8.16 23.47
N LYS A 499 28.13 -8.56 24.27
CA LYS A 499 28.30 -9.44 25.42
C LYS A 499 27.94 -10.86 25.01
N GLN A 500 28.94 -11.72 24.97
CA GLN A 500 28.76 -13.14 24.71
C GLN A 500 29.03 -13.89 26.01
N SER A 501 28.21 -14.87 26.35
CA SER A 501 28.38 -15.76 27.52
C SER A 501 29.28 -15.23 28.65
N SER A 502 30.61 -15.32 28.50
CA SER A 502 31.63 -14.93 29.47
C SER A 502 32.48 -13.73 29.08
N VAL A 503 32.39 -13.25 27.86
CA VAL A 503 33.22 -12.16 27.35
C VAL A 503 32.38 -10.98 26.87
N THR A 504 33.00 -9.80 26.94
CA THR A 504 32.51 -8.60 26.32
C THR A 504 33.54 -8.15 25.27
N ILE A 505 33.10 -7.98 24.04
CA ILE A 505 33.92 -7.49 22.92
C ILE A 505 33.46 -6.07 22.60
N ASN A 506 34.37 -5.10 22.73
CA ASN A 506 34.17 -3.75 22.23
C ASN A 506 34.98 -3.60 20.94
N LYS A 507 34.34 -3.16 19.88
CA LYS A 507 34.92 -2.96 18.52
C LYS A 507 34.64 -1.56 18.05
N THR A 508 35.65 -0.76 17.76
CA THR A 508 35.54 0.60 17.24
C THR A 508 36.34 0.68 15.96
N GLY A 509 35.78 1.31 14.92
CA GLY A 509 36.47 1.38 13.66
C GLY A 509 35.72 2.17 12.60
N PHE A 510 36.27 2.11 11.41
CA PHE A 510 35.62 2.62 10.21
C PHE A 510 35.61 1.56 9.11
N ASP A 511 34.65 1.68 8.21
CA ASP A 511 34.56 0.87 7.02
C ASP A 511 34.38 1.72 5.76
N LEU A 512 34.96 1.26 4.67
CA LEU A 512 34.80 1.81 3.34
C LEU A 512 34.32 0.69 2.42
N GLY A 513 33.47 1.00 1.44
CA GLY A 513 33.00 -0.01 0.52
C GLY A 513 32.61 0.61 -0.82
N ILE A 514 32.76 -0.20 -1.85
CA ILE A 514 32.25 0.09 -3.20
C ILE A 514 31.46 -1.14 -3.64
N SER A 515 30.25 -0.94 -4.14
CA SER A 515 29.44 -2.02 -4.72
C SER A 515 28.82 -1.58 -6.04
N PHE A 516 28.63 -2.56 -6.92
CA PHE A 516 28.01 -2.36 -8.24
C PHE A 516 27.30 -3.63 -8.71
N ASP A 517 26.28 -3.44 -9.53
CA ASP A 517 25.58 -4.52 -10.20
C ASP A 517 26.26 -4.81 -11.54
N ALA A 518 26.81 -6.03 -11.68
CA ALA A 518 27.48 -6.45 -12.91
C ALA A 518 26.49 -6.87 -14.00
N ALA A 519 25.33 -7.35 -13.59
CA ALA A 519 24.17 -7.67 -14.43
C ALA A 519 22.92 -7.63 -13.55
N LYS A 520 21.74 -7.76 -14.17
CA LYS A 520 20.49 -7.88 -13.42
C LYS A 520 20.62 -9.00 -12.37
N ASP A 521 20.31 -8.70 -11.13
CA ASP A 521 20.35 -9.59 -9.96
C ASP A 521 21.76 -10.02 -9.49
N TYR A 522 22.84 -9.61 -10.15
CA TYR A 522 24.21 -9.95 -9.79
C TYR A 522 24.98 -8.73 -9.29
N TYR A 523 25.51 -8.80 -8.10
CA TYR A 523 26.26 -7.70 -7.49
C TYR A 523 27.67 -8.12 -7.04
N HIS A 524 28.56 -7.14 -7.06
CA HIS A 524 29.89 -7.22 -6.53
C HIS A 524 30.12 -6.14 -5.48
N GLY A 525 30.92 -6.45 -4.49
CA GLY A 525 31.31 -5.49 -3.47
C GLY A 525 32.76 -5.67 -3.05
N VAL A 526 33.47 -4.55 -2.96
CA VAL A 526 34.81 -4.49 -2.36
C VAL A 526 34.72 -3.64 -1.11
N GLY A 527 35.28 -4.09 -0.02
CA GLY A 527 35.26 -3.37 1.25
C GLY A 527 36.62 -3.36 1.94
N TYR A 528 36.83 -2.35 2.75
CA TYR A 528 37.96 -2.26 3.67
C TYR A 528 37.47 -1.86 5.05
N GLU A 529 37.96 -2.51 6.08
CA GLU A 529 37.65 -2.20 7.48
C GLU A 529 38.94 -2.03 8.26
N LEU A 530 39.04 -0.94 9.01
CA LEU A 530 40.04 -0.76 10.04
C LEU A 530 39.33 -0.65 11.38
N SER A 531 39.61 -1.58 12.30
CA SER A 531 38.94 -1.63 13.58
C SER A 531 39.85 -2.06 14.71
N GLN A 532 39.66 -1.51 15.90
CA GLN A 532 40.29 -1.94 17.13
C GLN A 532 39.27 -2.69 17.96
N SER A 533 39.59 -3.91 18.36
CA SER A 533 38.76 -4.72 19.23
C SER A 533 39.46 -4.92 20.61
N LYS A 534 38.64 -4.81 21.69
CA LYS A 534 39.09 -5.12 23.04
C LYS A 534 38.17 -6.18 23.65
N THR A 535 38.75 -7.30 24.01
CA THR A 535 38.03 -8.41 24.67
C THR A 535 38.21 -8.29 26.19
N THR A 536 37.12 -8.34 26.95
CA THR A 536 37.14 -8.32 28.43
C THR A 536 36.38 -9.55 28.93
N GLU A 537 37.03 -10.37 29.78
CA GLU A 537 36.45 -11.55 30.42
C GLU A 537 35.72 -11.16 31.72
N LYS A 538 34.57 -11.79 31.98
CA LYS A 538 33.73 -11.48 33.14
C LYS A 538 34.10 -12.24 34.42
N SER A 539 34.87 -13.32 34.31
CA SER A 539 35.17 -14.20 35.45
C SER A 539 36.68 -14.33 35.66
N THR A 540 37.10 -14.09 36.87
CA THR A 540 38.47 -14.29 37.33
C THR A 540 38.85 -15.75 37.54
N THR A 541 37.87 -16.68 37.51
CA THR A 541 38.07 -18.13 37.68
C THR A 541 38.22 -18.90 36.36
N ALA A 542 37.94 -18.28 35.22
CA ALA A 542 38.29 -18.86 33.96
C ALA A 542 39.80 -18.65 33.76
N THR A 543 40.58 -19.71 33.75
CA THR A 543 41.92 -19.67 33.16
C THR A 543 41.73 -19.07 31.76
N SER A 544 42.33 -17.89 31.51
CA SER A 544 42.23 -17.21 30.22
C SER A 544 42.78 -18.16 29.16
N ILE A 545 41.87 -18.93 28.55
CA ILE A 545 42.24 -19.93 27.54
C ILE A 545 42.80 -19.23 26.31
N THR A 546 42.33 -18.00 26.03
CA THR A 546 42.74 -17.28 24.84
C THR A 546 43.90 -16.32 25.08
N GLY A 547 44.21 -15.95 26.31
CA GLY A 547 45.22 -14.93 26.62
C GLY A 547 44.88 -13.52 26.15
N GLU A 548 43.62 -13.31 25.67
CA GLU A 548 43.20 -12.06 25.06
C GLU A 548 42.53 -11.07 26.05
N ASN A 549 42.47 -11.42 27.34
CA ASN A 549 41.80 -10.55 28.31
C ASN A 549 42.48 -9.19 28.42
N GLY A 550 41.76 -8.12 28.10
CA GLY A 550 42.28 -6.77 28.09
C GLY A 550 43.10 -6.39 26.86
N ALA A 551 43.46 -7.36 25.99
CA ALA A 551 44.21 -7.09 24.78
C ALA A 551 43.43 -6.21 23.81
N GLN A 552 44.15 -5.27 23.20
CA GLN A 552 43.65 -4.42 22.12
C GLN A 552 44.24 -4.96 20.82
N ILE A 553 43.39 -5.37 19.90
CA ILE A 553 43.78 -6.01 18.64
C ILE A 553 43.31 -5.15 17.50
N LEU A 554 44.25 -4.63 16.72
CA LEU A 554 43.97 -3.88 15.50
C LEU A 554 43.74 -4.86 14.36
N THR A 555 42.57 -4.72 13.70
CA THR A 555 42.21 -5.48 12.51
C THR A 555 42.18 -4.55 11.29
N SER A 556 42.97 -4.84 10.29
CA SER A 556 42.96 -4.19 8.98
C SER A 556 42.59 -5.26 7.95
N ALA A 557 41.39 -5.19 7.40
CA ALA A 557 40.82 -6.25 6.58
C ALA A 557 40.24 -5.72 5.27
N ALA A 558 40.62 -6.35 4.16
CA ALA A 558 39.97 -6.16 2.86
C ALA A 558 38.95 -7.28 2.64
N SER A 559 37.82 -6.95 2.04
CA SER A 559 36.76 -7.92 1.73
C SER A 559 36.30 -7.82 0.29
N TYR A 560 35.91 -8.97 -0.25
CA TYR A 560 35.25 -9.07 -1.55
C TYR A 560 33.98 -9.91 -1.39
N THR A 561 32.89 -9.39 -1.94
CA THR A 561 31.58 -10.04 -1.93
C THR A 561 31.10 -10.17 -3.36
N VAL A 562 30.59 -11.33 -3.73
CA VAL A 562 29.86 -11.57 -4.95
C VAL A 562 28.56 -12.27 -4.61
N GLY A 563 27.47 -11.84 -5.22
CA GLY A 563 26.18 -12.43 -4.94
C GLY A 563 25.21 -12.33 -6.10
N GLN A 564 24.18 -13.17 -6.00
CA GLN A 564 22.99 -13.14 -6.83
C GLN A 564 21.79 -13.03 -5.89
N ASP A 565 20.92 -12.06 -6.12
CA ASP A 565 19.71 -11.84 -5.33
C ASP A 565 18.50 -11.74 -6.26
N ARG A 566 17.67 -12.78 -6.23
CA ARG A 566 16.40 -12.90 -6.97
C ARG A 566 15.22 -13.09 -6.04
N LEU A 567 15.35 -12.69 -4.78
CA LEU A 567 14.24 -12.75 -3.84
C LEU A 567 13.20 -11.65 -4.18
N ASP A 568 11.94 -12.02 -4.12
CA ASP A 568 10.82 -11.10 -4.26
C ASP A 568 10.81 -10.03 -3.15
N ASN A 569 11.22 -10.40 -1.96
CA ASN A 569 11.35 -9.50 -0.81
C ASN A 569 12.50 -9.99 0.11
N ARG A 570 13.42 -9.11 0.47
CA ARG A 570 14.55 -9.46 1.36
C ARG A 570 14.17 -9.66 2.82
N PHE A 571 13.08 -9.01 3.28
CA PHE A 571 12.64 -9.08 4.68
C PHE A 571 11.64 -10.20 4.93
N ASP A 572 10.81 -10.52 3.94
CA ASP A 572 9.75 -11.53 4.01
C ASP A 572 9.65 -12.28 2.67
N PRO A 573 10.68 -13.06 2.34
CA PRO A 573 10.75 -13.72 1.03
C PRO A 573 9.70 -14.82 0.92
N THR A 574 9.01 -14.85 -0.22
CA THR A 574 8.03 -15.88 -0.56
C THR A 574 8.45 -16.69 -1.78
N GLU A 575 9.28 -16.10 -2.64
CA GLU A 575 9.79 -16.70 -3.87
C GLU A 575 11.19 -16.20 -4.19
N GLY A 576 11.99 -17.04 -4.86
CA GLY A 576 13.28 -16.66 -5.41
C GLY A 576 14.48 -17.31 -4.74
N THR A 577 15.67 -16.82 -5.09
CA THR A 577 16.97 -17.34 -4.64
C THR A 577 17.90 -16.24 -4.21
N LEU A 578 18.72 -16.52 -3.20
CA LEU A 578 19.86 -15.71 -2.79
C LEU A 578 21.09 -16.61 -2.75
N LEU A 579 22.16 -16.20 -3.41
CA LEU A 579 23.48 -16.81 -3.30
C LEU A 579 24.49 -15.70 -3.04
N GLU A 580 25.29 -15.82 -1.98
CA GLU A 580 26.32 -14.84 -1.62
C GLU A 580 27.60 -15.54 -1.18
N LEU A 581 28.72 -15.10 -1.70
CA LEU A 581 30.05 -15.49 -1.22
C LEU A 581 30.83 -14.24 -0.81
N ARG A 582 31.21 -14.17 0.45
CA ARG A 582 32.06 -13.12 1.01
C ARG A 582 33.41 -13.70 1.43
N GLN A 583 34.47 -13.07 0.99
CA GLN A 583 35.84 -13.37 1.37
C GLN A 583 36.44 -12.16 2.08
N GLU A 584 37.25 -12.37 3.08
CA GLU A 584 37.87 -11.31 3.87
C GLU A 584 39.29 -11.73 4.22
N LEU A 585 40.22 -10.86 3.93
CA LEU A 585 41.66 -11.04 4.19
C LEU A 585 42.13 -9.93 5.14
N ALA A 586 42.61 -10.29 6.31
CA ALA A 586 43.20 -9.39 7.30
C ALA A 586 44.69 -9.62 7.46
N GLY A 587 45.42 -8.56 7.80
CA GLY A 587 46.85 -8.64 8.04
C GLY A 587 47.71 -7.57 7.35
N ILE A 588 47.06 -6.63 6.64
CA ILE A 588 47.77 -5.53 5.99
C ILE A 588 47.87 -4.37 6.99
N GLY A 589 48.94 -4.34 7.83
CA GLY A 589 49.14 -3.27 8.79
C GLY A 589 48.30 -3.39 10.09
N GLY A 590 47.85 -4.58 10.46
CA GLY A 590 47.10 -4.87 11.69
C GLY A 590 47.70 -6.04 12.48
N ASP A 591 47.23 -6.23 13.72
CA ASP A 591 47.65 -7.32 14.61
C ASP A 591 46.98 -8.64 14.20
N ALA A 592 45.73 -8.60 13.77
CA ALA A 592 44.97 -9.79 13.37
C ALA A 592 45.30 -10.20 11.93
N LYS A 593 45.76 -11.46 11.77
CA LYS A 593 46.10 -12.05 10.46
C LYS A 593 45.24 -13.28 10.21
N TYR A 594 44.27 -13.16 9.30
CA TYR A 594 43.37 -14.27 8.98
C TYR A 594 42.80 -14.16 7.55
N TYR A 595 42.36 -15.29 7.03
CA TYR A 595 41.48 -15.38 5.90
C TYR A 595 40.15 -15.98 6.31
N LYS A 596 39.05 -15.29 5.97
CA LYS A 596 37.69 -15.69 6.31
C LYS A 596 36.82 -15.77 5.08
N VAL A 597 36.10 -16.87 4.95
CA VAL A 597 35.15 -17.09 3.87
C VAL A 597 33.77 -17.37 4.46
N THR A 598 32.74 -16.78 3.89
CA THR A 598 31.34 -16.99 4.26
C THR A 598 30.50 -17.15 3.00
N GLY A 599 29.85 -18.30 2.87
CA GLY A 599 28.83 -18.56 1.87
C GLY A 599 27.42 -18.52 2.50
N ARG A 600 26.48 -17.89 1.83
CA ARG A 600 25.06 -17.88 2.18
C ARG A 600 24.25 -18.32 0.99
N ALA A 601 23.20 -19.11 1.24
CA ALA A 601 22.25 -19.52 0.21
C ALA A 601 20.83 -19.51 0.82
N ALA A 602 19.88 -19.07 0.02
CA ALA A 602 18.46 -19.18 0.36
C ALA A 602 17.64 -19.49 -0.89
N TYR A 603 16.59 -20.27 -0.73
CA TYR A 603 15.64 -20.62 -1.77
C TYR A 603 14.23 -20.62 -1.18
N TYR A 604 13.34 -19.91 -1.83
CA TYR A 604 11.93 -19.83 -1.45
C TYR A 604 11.03 -20.14 -2.63
N LYS A 605 9.96 -20.88 -2.38
CA LYS A 605 8.98 -21.23 -3.41
C LYS A 605 7.57 -21.34 -2.83
N PRO A 606 6.55 -20.71 -3.46
CA PRO A 606 5.15 -20.93 -3.09
C PRO A 606 4.76 -22.39 -3.43
N ILE A 607 4.08 -23.08 -2.49
CA ILE A 607 3.66 -24.49 -2.66
C ILE A 607 2.25 -24.57 -3.25
N ASN A 608 1.34 -23.72 -2.79
CA ASN A 608 -0.06 -23.75 -3.22
C ASN A 608 -0.71 -22.38 -3.08
N PHE A 609 -1.16 -21.79 -4.22
CA PHE A 609 -1.95 -20.55 -4.33
C PHE A 609 -1.51 -19.41 -3.37
N ASN A 610 -0.20 -19.22 -3.20
CA ASN A 610 0.39 -18.18 -2.33
C ASN A 610 -0.05 -18.24 -0.85
N THR A 611 -0.52 -19.40 -0.38
CA THR A 611 -0.92 -19.60 1.02
C THR A 611 0.20 -20.23 1.83
N PHE A 612 0.96 -21.17 1.25
CA PHE A 612 2.09 -21.86 1.87
C PHE A 612 3.36 -21.59 1.08
N PHE A 613 4.42 -21.26 1.79
CA PHE A 613 5.74 -21.00 1.23
C PHE A 613 6.73 -21.98 1.83
N PHE A 614 7.52 -22.62 0.98
CA PHE A 614 8.64 -23.45 1.39
C PHE A 614 9.91 -22.62 1.33
N GLY A 615 10.72 -22.67 2.38
CA GLY A 615 11.99 -21.96 2.46
C GLY A 615 13.12 -22.87 2.93
N VAL A 616 14.27 -22.75 2.28
CA VAL A 616 15.53 -23.33 2.74
C VAL A 616 16.56 -22.23 2.74
N LYS A 617 17.25 -22.07 3.87
CA LYS A 617 18.37 -21.13 3.98
C LYS A 617 19.54 -21.77 4.71
N GLY A 618 20.76 -21.38 4.36
CA GLY A 618 21.96 -21.90 4.97
C GLY A 618 23.12 -20.93 4.92
N ARG A 619 24.04 -21.11 5.87
CA ARG A 619 25.28 -20.38 5.95
C ARG A 619 26.43 -21.34 6.31
N ALA A 620 27.49 -21.28 5.54
CA ALA A 620 28.75 -21.95 5.84
C ALA A 620 29.85 -20.91 5.94
N SER A 621 30.66 -20.98 7.00
CA SER A 621 31.72 -19.99 7.22
C SER A 621 32.97 -20.69 7.76
N LYS A 622 34.14 -20.22 7.35
CA LYS A 622 35.43 -20.67 7.87
C LYS A 622 36.36 -19.48 8.03
N VAL A 623 37.08 -19.44 9.14
CA VAL A 623 38.19 -18.51 9.40
C VAL A 623 39.46 -19.30 9.62
N ILE A 624 40.55 -18.88 9.03
CA ILE A 624 41.86 -19.52 9.09
C ILE A 624 42.89 -18.47 9.50
N GLY A 625 43.60 -18.70 10.57
CA GLY A 625 44.69 -17.84 11.02
C GLY A 625 45.89 -17.97 10.06
N LEU A 626 46.49 -16.85 9.71
CA LEU A 626 47.66 -16.79 8.81
C LEU A 626 48.94 -16.60 9.65
N GLY A 627 49.44 -17.71 10.21
CA GLY A 627 50.60 -17.72 11.09
C GLY A 627 50.31 -17.34 12.53
N GLU A 628 49.09 -16.95 12.84
CA GLU A 628 48.62 -16.57 14.20
C GLU A 628 47.31 -17.27 14.52
N LYS A 629 46.97 -17.36 15.81
CA LYS A 629 45.69 -17.91 16.27
C LYS A 629 44.55 -16.93 15.97
N VAL A 630 43.41 -17.47 15.56
CA VAL A 630 42.20 -16.68 15.33
C VAL A 630 41.71 -16.07 16.65
N THR A 631 41.55 -14.76 16.69
CA THR A 631 41.08 -14.04 17.86
C THR A 631 39.62 -14.35 18.15
N GLN A 632 39.20 -14.22 19.41
CA GLN A 632 37.84 -14.54 19.82
C GLN A 632 36.79 -13.66 19.13
N SER A 633 37.13 -12.43 18.78
CA SER A 633 36.29 -11.50 18.04
C SER A 633 35.97 -11.95 16.60
N GLN A 634 36.78 -12.86 16.03
CA GLN A 634 36.65 -13.38 14.69
C GLN A 634 36.02 -14.77 14.60
N ARG A 635 35.91 -15.47 15.74
CA ARG A 635 35.31 -16.82 15.81
C ARG A 635 33.82 -16.78 15.68
N PHE A 636 33.25 -17.92 15.28
CA PHE A 636 31.83 -18.12 15.16
C PHE A 636 31.21 -18.67 16.43
N PHE A 637 29.97 -18.22 16.71
CA PHE A 637 29.14 -18.70 17.80
C PHE A 637 27.79 -19.11 17.23
N LEU A 638 27.15 -20.14 17.79
CA LEU A 638 25.93 -20.70 17.25
C LEU A 638 24.88 -20.95 18.34
N GLY A 639 23.62 -20.75 18.00
CA GLY A 639 22.42 -20.87 18.86
C GLY A 639 21.59 -19.60 18.81
N GLY A 640 20.56 -19.51 19.65
CA GLY A 640 19.62 -18.39 19.64
C GLY A 640 18.72 -18.43 18.38
N SER A 641 18.73 -17.38 17.56
CA SER A 641 17.94 -17.29 16.33
C SER A 641 18.49 -18.10 15.16
N ASP A 642 19.79 -18.41 15.16
CA ASP A 642 20.42 -19.22 14.09
C ASP A 642 20.04 -20.70 14.17
N VAL A 643 19.87 -21.24 15.39
CA VAL A 643 19.35 -22.60 15.65
C VAL A 643 18.42 -22.49 16.85
N ARG A 644 17.12 -22.34 16.58
CA ARG A 644 16.09 -22.19 17.61
C ARG A 644 16.02 -23.46 18.48
N GLY A 645 15.67 -23.32 19.75
CA GLY A 645 15.73 -24.41 20.74
C GLY A 645 17.04 -24.46 21.52
N PHE A 646 18.06 -23.71 21.09
CA PHE A 646 19.31 -23.53 21.82
C PHE A 646 19.47 -22.09 22.33
N ALA A 647 20.18 -21.92 23.44
CA ALA A 647 20.48 -20.59 23.95
C ALA A 647 21.48 -19.84 23.04
N VAL A 648 21.63 -18.54 23.22
CA VAL A 648 22.67 -17.76 22.53
C VAL A 648 24.03 -18.36 22.86
N SER A 649 24.87 -18.61 21.84
CA SER A 649 26.14 -19.34 21.96
C SER A 649 25.97 -20.71 22.70
N GLY A 650 24.80 -21.34 22.49
CA GLY A 650 24.43 -22.58 23.17
C GLY A 650 25.06 -23.84 22.57
N ILE A 651 25.53 -23.76 21.34
CA ILE A 651 26.15 -24.86 20.58
C ILE A 651 27.65 -24.58 20.40
N GLY A 652 28.47 -25.65 20.54
CA GLY A 652 29.87 -25.62 20.15
C GLY A 652 30.88 -25.67 21.27
N PRO A 653 32.17 -25.37 20.97
CA PRO A 653 33.27 -25.50 21.91
C PRO A 653 33.10 -24.69 23.19
N ARG A 654 33.40 -25.34 24.34
CA ARG A 654 33.26 -24.71 25.66
C ARG A 654 34.51 -24.96 26.51
N ASP A 655 34.88 -23.96 27.26
CA ASP A 655 35.88 -24.09 28.33
C ASP A 655 35.47 -25.18 29.33
N THR A 656 36.35 -26.10 29.63
CA THR A 656 36.10 -27.24 30.51
C THR A 656 35.83 -26.79 31.95
N GLY A 657 36.49 -25.71 32.42
CA GLY A 657 36.32 -25.19 33.78
C GLY A 657 35.08 -24.33 33.93
N SER A 658 34.98 -23.23 33.21
CA SER A 658 33.91 -22.23 33.34
C SER A 658 32.62 -22.58 32.59
N LYS A 659 32.65 -23.60 31.69
CA LYS A 659 31.55 -23.96 30.78
C LYS A 659 31.16 -22.80 29.82
N ALA A 660 31.99 -21.79 29.66
CA ALA A 660 31.80 -20.67 28.79
C ALA A 660 31.98 -21.05 27.31
N ALA A 661 31.23 -20.44 26.40
CA ALA A 661 31.43 -20.66 24.99
C ALA A 661 32.73 -20.01 24.51
N VAL A 662 33.55 -20.76 23.78
CA VAL A 662 34.86 -20.33 23.25
C VAL A 662 34.72 -19.91 21.77
N GLY A 663 33.66 -20.38 21.10
CA GLY A 663 33.48 -20.23 19.66
C GLY A 663 34.34 -21.22 18.85
N GLY A 664 34.11 -21.27 17.57
CA GLY A 664 34.86 -22.12 16.64
C GLY A 664 35.24 -21.40 15.37
N ASN A 665 36.20 -21.95 14.64
CA ASN A 665 36.71 -21.39 13.39
C ASN A 665 35.90 -21.82 12.16
N THR A 666 35.02 -22.82 12.31
CA THR A 666 34.17 -23.33 11.24
C THR A 666 32.72 -23.39 11.73
N LEU A 667 31.80 -22.87 10.91
CA LEU A 667 30.39 -22.80 11.15
C LEU A 667 29.61 -23.40 9.98
N LEU A 668 28.60 -24.21 10.30
CA LEU A 668 27.55 -24.60 9.36
C LEU A 668 26.21 -24.43 10.06
N THR A 669 25.29 -23.76 9.41
CA THR A 669 23.90 -23.63 9.93
C THR A 669 22.92 -23.55 8.77
N GLY A 670 21.70 -24.02 8.99
CA GLY A 670 20.63 -23.92 8.04
C GLY A 670 19.26 -24.14 8.67
N THR A 671 18.27 -23.72 7.94
CA THR A 671 16.86 -23.84 8.28
C THR A 671 16.10 -24.37 7.07
N VAL A 672 15.20 -25.32 7.31
CA VAL A 672 14.14 -25.70 6.39
C VAL A 672 12.83 -25.31 7.04
N GLU A 673 12.00 -24.55 6.34
CA GLU A 673 10.74 -24.04 6.90
C GLU A 673 9.60 -24.05 5.91
N VAL A 674 8.40 -24.22 6.45
CA VAL A 674 7.14 -23.98 5.74
C VAL A 674 6.41 -22.88 6.48
N VAL A 675 6.17 -21.79 5.79
CA VAL A 675 5.47 -20.62 6.32
C VAL A 675 4.07 -20.59 5.72
N SER A 676 3.06 -20.34 6.53
CA SER A 676 1.70 -20.12 6.06
C SER A 676 1.14 -18.82 6.59
N ARG A 677 0.51 -18.06 5.72
CA ARG A 677 -0.37 -16.97 6.15
C ARG A 677 -1.65 -17.62 6.68
N LEU A 678 -1.94 -17.44 7.96
CA LEU A 678 -3.21 -17.87 8.52
C LEU A 678 -4.31 -17.19 7.73
N GLY A 679 -5.25 -17.97 7.18
CA GLY A 679 -6.41 -17.50 6.40
C GLY A 679 -7.44 -16.69 7.22
N LEU A 680 -7.03 -16.15 8.35
CA LEU A 680 -7.60 -15.03 9.07
C LEU A 680 -7.41 -13.80 8.18
N SER A 681 -8.33 -12.85 8.24
CA SER A 681 -8.31 -11.62 7.45
C SER A 681 -6.89 -11.15 7.07
N LYS A 682 -6.70 -10.69 5.83
CA LYS A 682 -5.41 -10.13 5.37
C LYS A 682 -4.92 -9.00 6.29
N ASP A 683 -5.82 -8.36 7.01
CA ASP A 683 -5.56 -7.25 7.92
C ASP A 683 -4.81 -7.68 9.20
N LEU A 684 -4.82 -8.97 9.55
CA LEU A 684 -4.17 -9.46 10.77
C LEU A 684 -2.68 -9.76 10.60
N ASN A 685 -2.16 -9.84 9.38
CA ASN A 685 -0.75 -10.13 9.08
C ASN A 685 -0.12 -11.22 9.97
N MET A 686 -0.89 -12.25 10.31
CA MET A 686 -0.43 -13.38 11.13
C MET A 686 0.08 -14.51 10.26
N ARG A 687 1.24 -15.01 10.62
CA ARG A 687 1.89 -16.14 9.95
C ARG A 687 2.32 -17.17 10.98
N TRP A 688 2.20 -18.42 10.65
CA TRP A 688 2.84 -19.46 11.40
C TRP A 688 3.91 -20.15 10.56
N THR A 689 4.91 -20.68 11.20
CA THR A 689 5.99 -21.43 10.55
C THR A 689 6.19 -22.77 11.25
N LEU A 690 6.35 -23.81 10.45
CA LEU A 690 6.90 -25.08 10.88
C LEU A 690 8.32 -25.16 10.38
N PHE A 691 9.29 -25.41 11.25
CA PHE A 691 10.68 -25.36 10.88
C PHE A 691 11.52 -26.48 11.47
N SER A 692 12.61 -26.77 10.79
CA SER A 692 13.71 -27.59 11.29
C SER A 692 15.00 -26.81 11.10
N ASP A 693 15.68 -26.52 12.20
CA ASP A 693 16.99 -25.88 12.20
C ASP A 693 18.08 -26.91 12.43
N PHE A 694 19.20 -26.71 11.77
CA PHE A 694 20.40 -27.54 11.99
C PHE A 694 21.64 -26.69 12.00
N GLY A 695 22.67 -27.13 12.75
CA GLY A 695 23.94 -26.42 12.75
C GLY A 695 25.01 -27.07 13.59
N SER A 696 26.23 -26.67 13.34
CA SER A 696 27.41 -27.02 14.08
C SER A 696 28.44 -25.90 14.02
N VAL A 697 29.19 -25.74 15.10
CA VAL A 697 30.35 -24.87 15.16
C VAL A 697 31.49 -25.64 15.85
N TRP A 698 32.63 -25.69 15.23
CA TRP A 698 33.75 -26.51 15.66
C TRP A 698 35.08 -25.90 15.23
N ASP A 699 36.16 -26.59 15.53
CA ASP A 699 37.51 -26.20 15.18
C ASP A 699 37.94 -24.93 15.92
N THR A 700 38.86 -25.10 16.89
CA THR A 700 39.41 -23.98 17.63
C THR A 700 40.92 -24.14 17.76
N ASP A 701 41.64 -23.02 17.70
CA ASP A 701 43.10 -22.98 17.88
C ASP A 701 43.57 -23.30 19.32
N TYR A 702 42.60 -23.55 20.22
CA TYR A 702 42.82 -23.84 21.63
C TYR A 702 42.17 -25.16 22.06
N PRO A 703 42.69 -26.32 21.56
CA PRO A 703 42.05 -27.61 21.86
C PRO A 703 42.21 -28.03 23.32
N SER A 704 43.31 -27.62 23.98
CA SER A 704 43.58 -27.96 25.39
C SER A 704 42.63 -27.17 26.32
N GLY A 705 41.98 -27.88 27.25
CA GLY A 705 41.02 -27.27 28.18
C GLY A 705 39.67 -26.88 27.55
N VAL A 706 39.35 -27.35 26.34
CA VAL A 706 38.11 -27.08 25.63
C VAL A 706 37.35 -28.36 25.30
N THR A 707 36.13 -28.48 25.86
CA THR A 707 35.20 -29.57 25.52
C THR A 707 34.56 -29.30 24.18
N GLY A 708 34.54 -30.29 23.28
CA GLY A 708 33.89 -30.20 21.97
C GLY A 708 34.70 -29.43 20.93
N ALA A 709 36.02 -29.22 21.13
CA ALA A 709 36.88 -28.45 20.24
C ALA A 709 36.84 -28.91 18.78
N SER A 710 36.81 -30.21 18.52
CA SER A 710 36.77 -30.85 17.20
C SER A 710 35.43 -31.52 16.86
N ASP A 711 34.41 -31.33 17.68
CA ASP A 711 33.10 -31.99 17.47
C ASP A 711 32.31 -31.36 16.32
N LYS A 712 32.29 -32.04 15.20
CA LYS A 712 31.58 -31.66 13.96
C LYS A 712 30.12 -32.11 13.92
N SER A 713 29.63 -32.79 15.01
CA SER A 713 28.26 -33.33 14.98
C SER A 713 27.24 -32.23 14.82
N ILE A 714 26.28 -32.45 13.94
CA ILE A 714 25.20 -31.52 13.66
C ILE A 714 24.19 -31.59 14.78
N ARG A 715 23.85 -30.43 15.36
CA ARG A 715 22.73 -30.27 16.27
C ARG A 715 21.51 -29.93 15.43
N THR A 716 20.37 -30.49 15.83
CA THR A 716 19.10 -30.24 15.13
C THR A 716 18.00 -29.88 16.13
N SER A 717 17.07 -29.08 15.66
CA SER A 717 15.83 -28.78 16.38
C SER A 717 14.66 -28.72 15.42
N VAL A 718 13.48 -29.05 15.92
CA VAL A 718 12.21 -28.93 15.20
C VAL A 718 11.27 -28.07 16.04
N GLY A 719 10.50 -27.22 15.38
CA GLY A 719 9.63 -26.29 16.11
C GLY A 719 8.54 -25.66 15.26
N VAL A 720 7.71 -24.94 15.99
CA VAL A 720 6.65 -24.10 15.41
C VAL A 720 6.86 -22.64 15.83
N GLY A 721 6.50 -21.74 14.98
CA GLY A 721 6.54 -20.31 15.23
C GLY A 721 5.25 -19.61 14.86
N LEU A 722 4.94 -18.55 15.59
CA LEU A 722 3.88 -17.60 15.30
C LEU A 722 4.52 -16.21 15.15
N LEU A 723 4.30 -15.59 13.99
CA LEU A 723 4.72 -14.24 13.70
C LEU A 723 3.46 -13.40 13.47
N TRP A 724 3.42 -12.25 14.11
CA TRP A 724 2.29 -11.34 14.02
C TRP A 724 2.79 -9.90 13.92
N ASP A 725 2.55 -9.27 12.79
CA ASP A 725 2.86 -7.85 12.60
C ASP A 725 1.70 -7.02 13.14
N THR A 726 1.91 -6.35 14.27
CA THR A 726 0.89 -5.53 14.96
C THR A 726 1.22 -4.05 14.84
N VAL A 727 0.26 -3.20 15.20
CA VAL A 727 0.43 -1.73 15.25
C VAL A 727 1.54 -1.33 16.25
N LEU A 728 1.76 -2.14 17.29
CA LEU A 728 2.81 -1.95 18.31
C LEU A 728 4.16 -2.54 17.89
N GLY A 729 4.27 -3.04 16.65
CA GLY A 729 5.45 -3.70 16.11
C GLY A 729 5.30 -5.23 16.00
N PRO A 730 6.33 -5.90 15.46
CA PRO A 730 6.29 -7.34 15.24
C PRO A 730 6.33 -8.12 16.54
N LEU A 731 5.49 -9.15 16.63
CA LEU A 731 5.51 -10.15 17.68
C LEU A 731 5.99 -11.47 17.08
N SER A 732 6.88 -12.17 17.74
CA SER A 732 7.34 -13.49 17.33
C SER A 732 7.44 -14.43 18.52
N PHE A 733 6.91 -15.65 18.36
CA PHE A 733 6.91 -16.70 19.36
C PHE A 733 7.37 -17.99 18.70
N TYR A 734 8.39 -18.65 19.28
CA TYR A 734 8.92 -19.91 18.78
C TYR A 734 8.98 -20.94 19.89
N TRP A 735 8.44 -22.11 19.62
CA TRP A 735 8.63 -23.31 20.43
C TRP A 735 9.45 -24.31 19.61
N ALA A 736 10.65 -24.58 20.08
CA ALA A 736 11.60 -25.44 19.38
C ALA A 736 12.15 -26.49 20.33
N ASN A 737 12.09 -27.75 19.93
CA ASN A 737 12.64 -28.87 20.68
C ASN A 737 13.95 -29.35 20.04
N PRO A 738 15.09 -29.31 20.76
CA PRO A 738 16.33 -29.90 20.26
C PRO A 738 16.20 -31.41 20.10
N THR A 739 16.31 -31.90 18.86
CA THR A 739 16.23 -33.33 18.53
C THR A 739 17.61 -34.01 18.57
N SER A 740 18.70 -33.23 18.31
CA SER A 740 20.06 -33.69 18.45
C SER A 740 20.86 -32.65 19.24
N LYS A 741 21.45 -33.04 20.35
CA LYS A 741 22.29 -32.18 21.23
C LYS A 741 23.36 -32.96 21.92
N LYS A 742 24.39 -32.29 22.39
CA LYS A 742 25.44 -32.84 23.29
C LYS A 742 25.19 -32.42 24.74
N SER A 743 25.80 -33.15 25.68
CA SER A 743 25.63 -32.88 27.12
C SER A 743 26.11 -31.50 27.55
N TYR A 744 27.04 -30.91 26.81
CA TYR A 744 27.59 -29.59 27.07
C TYR A 744 26.87 -28.45 26.35
N ASP A 745 25.88 -28.73 25.47
CA ASP A 745 25.07 -27.72 24.81
C ASP A 745 24.06 -27.10 25.78
N LYS A 746 23.74 -25.80 25.57
CA LYS A 746 22.74 -25.09 26.37
C LYS A 746 21.49 -24.90 25.54
N THR A 747 20.36 -25.44 26.01
CA THR A 747 19.08 -25.40 25.33
C THR A 747 18.19 -24.28 25.86
N LYS A 748 17.27 -23.78 24.98
CA LYS A 748 16.22 -22.82 25.30
C LYS A 748 15.04 -23.04 24.36
N THR A 749 14.07 -23.83 24.82
CA THR A 749 12.95 -24.33 24.00
C THR A 749 11.94 -23.29 23.63
N PHE A 750 11.75 -22.26 24.45
CA PHE A 750 10.82 -21.16 24.16
C PHE A 750 11.56 -19.84 23.94
N GLN A 751 11.31 -19.19 22.84
CA GLN A 751 11.89 -17.90 22.48
C GLN A 751 10.78 -16.97 21.99
N PHE A 752 10.84 -15.71 22.37
CA PHE A 752 9.87 -14.71 21.92
C PHE A 752 10.50 -13.34 21.81
N ALA A 753 9.90 -12.50 20.95
CA ALA A 753 10.20 -11.07 20.85
C ALA A 753 8.94 -10.25 20.65
N ILE A 754 8.95 -9.03 21.15
CA ILE A 754 7.89 -8.04 21.11
C ILE A 754 8.53 -6.72 20.68
N GLY A 755 7.98 -6.07 19.64
CA GLY A 755 8.50 -4.80 19.12
C GLY A 755 9.83 -4.93 18.37
N THR A 756 10.41 -6.14 18.28
CA THR A 756 11.62 -6.45 17.53
C THR A 756 11.52 -7.84 16.93
N ARG A 757 12.24 -8.11 15.85
CA ARG A 757 12.34 -9.47 15.29
C ARG A 757 13.50 -10.22 15.96
N LEU A 758 13.33 -11.53 16.19
CA LEU A 758 14.36 -12.42 16.69
C LEU A 758 15.38 -12.77 15.60
#